data_75be34e8d818f879388b53259a66f864
#
_entry.id   75be34e8d818f879388b53259a66f864
#
_cell.length_a   1.000
_cell.length_b   1.000
_cell.length_c   1.000
_cell.angle_alpha   90.00
_cell.angle_beta   90.00
_cell.angle_gamma   90.00
#
_symmetry.space_group_name_H-M   'P 1'
#
loop_
_entity.id
_entity.type
_entity.pdbx_description
1 polymer ?
#
loop_
_entity_poly.entity_id
_entity_poly.type
_entity_poly.pdbx_seq_one_letter_code
_entity_poly.pdbx_strand_id
1 'polypeptide(L)'
;MPRRSLAVLAALTAGLLLPVPPAQAASGQAAASGRTAAAPSQAATPGRTAAVTSQAASCAEPRVETFGPASMTGAIVGAAVHEGKAYVVTRGQKPPVLAEIDLSTRKVLRSVRLPDGPATGEPEGGWATAVSGGKIYVGTYPVPDLYRFDPATGEVAHLASFGRNGGYIWALAAAPDGTIYAGTYPDGRVKEYVPATGAVRDFGVLAAGERYVRALAADAGHVYAGLLDKGKLVAIDRATGAVTELAQGTTGIGVVAEHGDRVYATSGPTLIDVRKDGTDLRRVPLGGSSFDALTVAADGTLYATSRPDGTVYRYRTGDSAPVKAAEPPSRDDETRRIALTGDGTLVGFSGSGGMWSLDLGTGQSQFTDLIEAGLPAGAERPQSMLLVPGRAVYVGGHFFMDVRDLRTGEQRRFRVPGEPKDLVRRGNKIYAAIYPSGNIVSIDLRTDEVRSLGYLGQGQQRPWDIEYDPVRDKLLVASAPLGAELEGALSIVDPDTGLIEVYKGVIPGQSLMSLSLDARRGVVYLGGDVLGGGGTPPVHASASIAAFDLRTRTVLWQVDPVAGHRTFQDVKVHGGLLYGVYKRNSGAWIALDLATRTVKHQGTLSGYGELTVHRGRVFVSTFFGGGNAYELSDHATQLATGLGDDWYTNPQLHFEPGSWKAWALSGRHLARIDLDPGCPPLTVTPPQS
;
A
#
# COMPACT_ATOMS: atom_id res chain seq x y z
N MET A 1 -24.82 -42.89 -33.86
CA MET A 1 -24.16 -44.12 -33.32
C MET A 1 -23.09 -43.69 -32.37
N PRO A 2 -22.80 -44.42 -31.29
CA PRO A 2 -23.19 -43.91 -29.97
C PRO A 2 -21.99 -43.36 -29.15
N ARG A 3 -22.42 -42.56 -28.17
CA ARG A 3 -21.63 -42.04 -27.04
C ARG A 3 -21.06 -43.21 -26.19
N ARG A 4 -19.84 -43.05 -25.68
CA ARG A 4 -19.39 -43.76 -24.46
C ARG A 4 -18.88 -42.74 -23.44
N SER A 5 -19.65 -42.63 -22.36
CA SER A 5 -19.32 -41.98 -21.11
C SER A 5 -18.32 -42.84 -20.36
N LEU A 6 -17.23 -42.20 -19.82
CA LEU A 6 -16.44 -42.81 -18.76
C LEU A 6 -16.57 -41.89 -17.53
N ALA A 7 -17.21 -42.43 -16.52
CA ALA A 7 -17.21 -41.88 -15.17
C ALA A 7 -15.92 -42.30 -14.48
N VAL A 8 -15.19 -41.34 -13.91
CA VAL A 8 -14.10 -41.62 -12.99
C VAL A 8 -14.51 -41.16 -11.60
N LEU A 9 -14.50 -42.11 -10.70
CA LEU A 9 -14.76 -42.00 -9.27
C LEU A 9 -13.68 -41.13 -8.61
N ALA A 10 -14.08 -40.07 -7.92
CA ALA A 10 -13.21 -39.31 -7.05
C ALA A 10 -13.29 -39.94 -5.64
N ALA A 11 -12.15 -40.40 -5.16
CA ALA A 11 -11.96 -40.78 -3.76
C ALA A 11 -11.61 -39.56 -2.90
N LEU A 12 -12.47 -39.28 -1.91
CA LEU A 12 -12.21 -38.32 -0.84
C LEU A 12 -11.13 -38.89 0.10
N THR A 13 -10.03 -38.16 0.28
CA THR A 13 -9.20 -38.28 1.49
C THR A 13 -9.21 -36.96 2.20
N ALA A 14 -9.89 -36.92 3.35
CA ALA A 14 -9.88 -35.83 4.30
C ALA A 14 -8.55 -35.87 5.06
N GLY A 15 -7.73 -34.84 4.85
CA GLY A 15 -6.52 -34.59 5.66
C GLY A 15 -6.86 -33.58 6.76
N LEU A 16 -6.86 -34.05 8.01
CA LEU A 16 -6.95 -33.21 9.20
C LEU A 16 -5.72 -32.32 9.32
N LEU A 17 -5.90 -31.03 9.30
CA LEU A 17 -4.92 -30.03 9.72
C LEU A 17 -5.11 -29.75 11.21
N LEU A 18 -4.16 -30.19 12.04
CA LEU A 18 -4.03 -29.81 13.43
C LEU A 18 -3.39 -28.40 13.55
N PRO A 19 -3.84 -27.56 14.49
CA PRO A 19 -3.25 -26.24 14.69
C PRO A 19 -1.92 -26.33 15.43
N VAL A 20 -0.93 -25.58 14.95
CA VAL A 20 0.37 -25.38 15.63
C VAL A 20 0.17 -24.32 16.72
N PRO A 21 0.58 -24.57 17.98
CA PRO A 21 0.53 -23.59 19.05
C PRO A 21 1.68 -22.56 18.94
N PRO A 22 1.53 -21.34 19.49
CA PRO A 22 2.58 -20.33 19.49
C PRO A 22 3.66 -20.67 20.51
N ALA A 23 4.92 -20.44 20.13
CA ALA A 23 6.07 -20.59 21.00
C ALA A 23 6.06 -19.54 22.11
N GLN A 24 6.05 -19.98 23.34
CA GLN A 24 6.27 -19.15 24.52
C GLN A 24 7.77 -18.93 24.74
N ALA A 25 8.14 -17.65 24.95
CA ALA A 25 9.47 -17.28 25.42
C ALA A 25 9.66 -17.73 26.85
N ALA A 26 10.67 -18.54 27.10
CA ALA A 26 11.11 -18.91 28.44
C ALA A 26 12.28 -18.03 28.89
N SER A 27 12.06 -17.23 29.92
CA SER A 27 13.07 -16.56 30.71
C SER A 27 13.69 -17.59 31.68
N GLY A 28 15.00 -17.73 31.63
CA GLY A 28 15.75 -18.58 32.56
C GLY A 28 16.98 -17.88 33.13
N GLN A 29 16.93 -17.61 34.39
CA GLN A 29 17.98 -17.00 35.20
C GLN A 29 19.20 -17.91 35.40
N ALA A 30 20.33 -17.24 35.65
CA ALA A 30 21.64 -17.75 35.97
C ALA A 30 21.73 -18.54 37.29
N ALA A 31 22.63 -19.46 37.34
CA ALA A 31 23.37 -19.77 38.58
C ALA A 31 24.77 -20.29 38.26
N ALA A 32 25.71 -19.77 39.04
CA ALA A 32 27.14 -19.98 38.95
C ALA A 32 27.60 -21.27 39.65
N SER A 33 28.74 -21.73 39.28
CA SER A 33 29.88 -22.11 40.14
C SER A 33 30.68 -23.30 39.63
N GLY A 34 32.01 -23.21 39.74
CA GLY A 34 32.88 -24.29 40.00
C GLY A 34 34.25 -24.26 39.33
N ARG A 35 35.22 -23.84 40.12
CA ARG A 35 36.69 -23.86 39.93
C ARG A 35 37.24 -25.24 39.56
N THR A 36 38.35 -25.31 38.84
CA THR A 36 39.81 -25.52 39.11
C THR A 36 40.34 -26.42 37.98
N ALA A 37 41.52 -26.33 37.49
CA ALA A 37 42.86 -26.20 37.97
C ALA A 37 43.86 -25.97 36.84
N ALA A 38 45.01 -25.45 37.20
CA ALA A 38 46.11 -25.02 36.34
C ALA A 38 47.18 -26.08 36.05
N ALA A 39 47.96 -25.75 35.00
CA ALA A 39 49.42 -25.91 34.82
C ALA A 39 49.93 -27.13 34.03
N PRO A 40 51.16 -27.09 33.45
CA PRO A 40 52.06 -25.95 33.25
C PRO A 40 52.67 -25.81 31.83
N SER A 41 53.37 -24.73 31.68
CA SER A 41 54.19 -24.19 30.60
C SER A 41 55.22 -25.11 29.92
N GLN A 42 55.43 -24.89 28.60
CA GLN A 42 56.78 -24.98 28.04
C GLN A 42 57.03 -23.77 27.14
N ALA A 43 58.20 -23.18 27.38
CA ALA A 43 58.71 -22.02 26.70
C ALA A 43 59.19 -22.36 25.26
N ALA A 44 58.85 -21.54 24.30
CA ALA A 44 59.49 -21.49 22.99
C ALA A 44 59.92 -20.03 22.66
N THR A 45 61.11 -19.89 22.20
CA THR A 45 61.91 -18.70 21.90
C THR A 45 61.30 -17.75 20.86
N PRO A 46 61.53 -16.44 20.88
CA PRO A 46 60.83 -15.46 20.07
C PRO A 46 61.39 -15.39 18.65
N GLY A 47 60.57 -15.82 17.68
CA GLY A 47 60.72 -15.43 16.28
C GLY A 47 60.16 -14.03 16.08
N ARG A 48 60.97 -13.13 15.47
CA ARG A 48 60.54 -11.81 15.06
C ARG A 48 59.38 -11.89 14.08
N THR A 49 58.20 -11.73 14.54
CA THR A 49 57.02 -11.41 13.72
C THR A 49 56.95 -9.91 13.60
N ALA A 50 57.09 -9.42 12.35
CA ALA A 50 56.76 -8.04 12.04
C ALA A 50 55.26 -7.84 12.38
N ALA A 51 55.00 -7.03 13.39
CA ALA A 51 53.65 -6.57 13.67
C ALA A 51 53.21 -5.70 12.51
N VAL A 52 52.37 -6.25 11.66
CA VAL A 52 51.49 -5.47 10.82
C VAL A 52 50.48 -4.84 11.77
N THR A 53 50.80 -3.65 12.23
CA THR A 53 49.82 -2.78 12.86
C THR A 53 48.80 -2.44 11.79
N SER A 54 47.68 -3.19 11.75
CA SER A 54 46.48 -2.71 11.14
C SER A 54 46.10 -1.45 11.89
N GLN A 55 46.35 -0.28 11.29
CA GLN A 55 45.68 0.93 11.70
C GLN A 55 44.19 0.63 11.61
N ALA A 56 43.53 0.39 12.73
CA ALA A 56 42.09 0.45 12.81
C ALA A 56 41.70 1.84 12.32
N ALA A 57 41.08 1.90 11.15
CA ALA A 57 40.50 3.12 10.64
C ALA A 57 39.59 3.66 11.73
N SER A 58 39.89 4.85 12.25
CA SER A 58 39.03 5.47 13.25
C SER A 58 37.72 5.81 12.57
N CYS A 59 36.68 5.06 12.90
CA CYS A 59 35.32 5.29 12.37
C CYS A 59 34.89 6.68 12.83
N ALA A 60 34.61 7.56 11.86
CA ALA A 60 34.28 8.95 12.14
C ALA A 60 32.91 9.06 12.82
N GLU A 61 32.81 9.78 13.91
CA GLU A 61 31.56 10.10 14.59
C GLU A 61 31.07 11.51 14.23
N PRO A 62 29.73 11.78 14.13
CA PRO A 62 28.66 10.83 14.33
C PRO A 62 28.44 9.95 13.09
N ARG A 63 28.17 8.65 13.34
CA ARG A 63 27.87 7.69 12.26
C ARG A 63 26.41 7.67 11.83
N VAL A 64 25.53 8.35 12.58
CA VAL A 64 24.10 8.53 12.28
C VAL A 64 23.74 9.99 12.48
N GLU A 65 23.16 10.58 11.45
CA GLU A 65 22.60 11.93 11.50
C GLU A 65 21.13 11.86 11.08
N THR A 66 20.21 12.47 11.83
CA THR A 66 18.79 12.53 11.53
C THR A 66 18.37 13.95 11.18
N PHE A 67 17.40 14.08 10.25
CA PHE A 67 17.02 15.36 9.64
C PHE A 67 15.52 15.70 9.76
N GLY A 68 14.80 15.07 10.71
CA GLY A 68 13.37 15.24 10.88
C GLY A 68 12.55 14.31 9.97
N PRO A 69 11.23 14.46 9.97
CA PRO A 69 10.33 13.61 9.17
C PRO A 69 10.74 13.54 7.70
N ALA A 70 10.82 12.33 7.16
CA ALA A 70 11.24 12.11 5.77
C ALA A 70 10.11 12.44 4.79
N SER A 71 8.86 12.13 5.18
CA SER A 71 7.66 12.48 4.45
C SER A 71 6.56 12.88 5.41
N MET A 72 5.74 13.85 4.98
CA MET A 72 4.62 14.39 5.73
C MET A 72 3.35 14.22 4.89
N THR A 73 2.26 13.81 5.51
CA THR A 73 0.99 13.64 4.81
C THR A 73 -0.15 14.43 5.43
N GLY A 74 -1.05 14.89 4.58
CA GLY A 74 -2.40 15.31 4.91
C GLY A 74 -3.43 14.51 4.10
N ALA A 75 -3.02 13.34 3.60
CA ALA A 75 -3.92 12.43 2.90
C ALA A 75 -5.08 12.02 3.79
N ILE A 76 -6.28 11.88 3.20
CA ILE A 76 -7.51 11.51 3.89
C ILE A 76 -8.16 10.31 3.23
N VAL A 77 -9.01 9.59 3.97
CA VAL A 77 -9.86 8.53 3.42
C VAL A 77 -11.28 8.63 3.95
N GLY A 78 -11.46 8.57 5.25
CA GLY A 78 -12.78 8.75 5.86
C GLY A 78 -13.23 10.19 5.72
N ALA A 79 -14.46 10.40 5.21
CA ALA A 79 -15.08 11.70 5.13
C ALA A 79 -16.60 11.57 5.29
N ALA A 80 -17.20 12.52 5.98
CA ALA A 80 -18.65 12.66 6.13
C ALA A 80 -19.05 14.13 6.05
N VAL A 81 -20.31 14.39 5.67
CA VAL A 81 -20.90 15.74 5.66
C VAL A 81 -22.11 15.74 6.59
N HIS A 82 -22.20 16.75 7.47
CA HIS A 82 -23.29 16.92 8.40
C HIS A 82 -23.46 18.38 8.78
N GLU A 83 -24.66 18.91 8.68
CA GLU A 83 -25.05 20.29 9.09
C GLU A 83 -24.10 21.39 8.55
N GLY A 84 -23.85 21.41 7.23
CA GLY A 84 -23.02 22.43 6.59
C GLY A 84 -21.51 22.29 6.86
N LYS A 85 -21.09 21.20 7.48
CA LYS A 85 -19.70 20.89 7.79
C LYS A 85 -19.26 19.57 7.19
N ALA A 86 -17.98 19.49 6.85
CA ALA A 86 -17.31 18.25 6.51
C ALA A 86 -16.43 17.77 7.67
N TYR A 87 -16.36 16.47 7.83
CA TYR A 87 -15.51 15.78 8.78
C TYR A 87 -14.62 14.81 8.02
N VAL A 88 -13.30 15.03 8.10
CA VAL A 88 -12.33 14.20 7.39
C VAL A 88 -11.38 13.55 8.38
N VAL A 89 -10.87 12.35 8.04
CA VAL A 89 -9.89 11.65 8.88
C VAL A 89 -8.66 11.36 8.05
N THR A 90 -7.50 11.72 8.61
CA THR A 90 -6.21 11.53 7.95
C THR A 90 -5.81 10.05 7.88
N ARG A 91 -4.94 9.74 6.92
CA ARG A 91 -4.31 8.42 6.75
C ARG A 91 -2.79 8.55 6.71
N GLY A 92 -2.10 7.49 7.15
CA GLY A 92 -0.64 7.41 7.06
C GLY A 92 0.09 8.05 8.22
N GLN A 93 -0.53 8.90 9.03
CA GLN A 93 0.09 9.51 10.22
C GLN A 93 -0.39 8.86 11.52
N LYS A 94 0.43 8.94 12.57
CA LYS A 94 0.19 8.43 13.91
C LYS A 94 0.25 9.55 14.95
N PRO A 95 -0.79 9.68 15.79
CA PRO A 95 -2.13 9.17 15.62
C PRO A 95 -2.86 9.87 14.46
N PRO A 96 -3.95 9.27 13.93
CA PRO A 96 -4.76 9.95 12.91
C PRO A 96 -5.46 11.17 13.48
N VAL A 97 -5.73 12.15 12.62
CA VAL A 97 -6.41 13.38 12.96
C VAL A 97 -7.80 13.40 12.32
N LEU A 98 -8.83 13.68 13.10
CA LEU A 98 -10.14 14.08 12.61
C LEU A 98 -10.19 15.59 12.54
N ALA A 99 -10.57 16.15 11.40
CA ALA A 99 -10.77 17.59 11.22
C ALA A 99 -12.21 17.92 10.85
N GLU A 100 -12.73 18.98 11.46
CA GLU A 100 -14.02 19.60 11.19
C GLU A 100 -13.79 20.81 10.30
N ILE A 101 -14.49 20.89 9.16
CA ILE A 101 -14.32 21.88 8.11
C ILE A 101 -15.66 22.56 7.85
N ASP A 102 -15.70 23.86 7.85
CA ASP A 102 -16.85 24.62 7.42
C ASP A 102 -16.94 24.64 5.89
N LEU A 103 -18.04 24.16 5.32
CA LEU A 103 -18.20 24.04 3.87
C LEU A 103 -18.35 25.40 3.18
N SER A 104 -18.83 26.42 3.87
CA SER A 104 -19.05 27.76 3.30
C SER A 104 -17.74 28.55 3.23
N THR A 105 -16.95 28.54 4.29
CA THR A 105 -15.65 29.23 4.36
C THR A 105 -14.48 28.36 3.88
N ARG A 106 -14.69 27.04 3.81
CA ARG A 106 -13.69 26.03 3.45
C ARG A 106 -12.45 26.04 4.35
N LYS A 107 -12.61 26.44 5.59
CA LYS A 107 -11.55 26.45 6.60
C LYS A 107 -11.75 25.34 7.60
N VAL A 108 -10.64 24.79 8.05
CA VAL A 108 -10.63 23.88 9.19
C VAL A 108 -10.99 24.67 10.45
N LEU A 109 -12.08 24.28 11.10
CA LEU A 109 -12.53 24.88 12.34
C LEU A 109 -11.84 24.31 13.55
N ARG A 110 -11.57 23.00 13.50
CA ARG A 110 -11.02 22.22 14.62
C ARG A 110 -10.36 20.95 14.08
N SER A 111 -9.29 20.53 14.78
CA SER A 111 -8.64 19.26 14.54
C SER A 111 -8.38 18.56 15.86
N VAL A 112 -8.70 17.26 15.93
CA VAL A 112 -8.51 16.44 17.14
C VAL A 112 -7.79 15.15 16.76
N ARG A 113 -6.83 14.73 17.59
CA ARG A 113 -6.15 13.44 17.43
C ARG A 113 -7.05 12.34 17.97
N LEU A 114 -7.13 11.22 17.27
CA LEU A 114 -7.80 10.04 17.79
C LEU A 114 -6.92 9.47 18.92
N PRO A 115 -7.48 9.24 20.12
CA PRO A 115 -6.71 8.70 21.25
C PRO A 115 -6.32 7.24 20.98
N ASP A 116 -5.30 6.75 21.67
CA ASP A 116 -4.95 5.35 21.65
C ASP A 116 -6.10 4.49 22.20
N GLY A 117 -6.40 3.41 21.48
CA GLY A 117 -7.34 2.40 21.97
C GLY A 117 -6.66 1.41 22.92
N PRO A 118 -7.44 0.56 23.61
CA PRO A 118 -6.90 -0.46 24.51
C PRO A 118 -6.20 -1.62 23.78
N ALA A 119 -6.31 -1.70 22.47
CA ALA A 119 -5.67 -2.73 21.65
C ALA A 119 -4.16 -2.48 21.55
N THR A 120 -3.41 -3.54 21.31
CA THR A 120 -1.97 -3.45 21.06
C THR A 120 -1.71 -2.85 19.68
N GLY A 121 -1.28 -1.62 19.63
CA GLY A 121 -0.91 -0.89 18.42
C GLY A 121 -1.62 0.46 18.30
N GLU A 122 -1.06 1.33 17.49
CA GLU A 122 -1.58 2.67 17.22
C GLU A 122 -2.27 2.69 15.86
N PRO A 123 -3.46 3.32 15.73
CA PRO A 123 -4.06 3.54 14.42
C PRO A 123 -3.20 4.50 13.58
N GLU A 124 -3.21 4.28 12.28
CA GLU A 124 -2.50 5.11 11.29
C GLU A 124 -3.45 5.85 10.33
N GLY A 125 -4.73 5.70 10.52
CA GLY A 125 -5.72 6.39 9.72
C GLY A 125 -7.14 5.94 10.03
N GLY A 126 -8.09 6.83 9.72
CA GLY A 126 -9.51 6.51 9.73
C GLY A 126 -9.97 6.21 8.30
N TRP A 127 -10.37 4.95 8.06
CA TRP A 127 -10.76 4.55 6.71
C TRP A 127 -12.24 4.80 6.42
N ALA A 128 -13.08 4.59 7.39
CA ALA A 128 -14.53 4.67 7.24
C ALA A 128 -15.13 5.69 8.20
N THR A 129 -16.20 6.35 7.74
CA THR A 129 -16.98 7.28 8.55
C THR A 129 -18.48 7.03 8.37
N ALA A 130 -19.26 7.29 9.42
CA ALA A 130 -20.72 7.33 9.38
C ALA A 130 -21.24 8.44 10.28
N VAL A 131 -22.42 8.97 9.98
CA VAL A 131 -23.11 9.96 10.80
C VAL A 131 -24.34 9.29 11.42
N SER A 132 -24.50 9.43 12.74
CA SER A 132 -25.68 8.95 13.45
C SER A 132 -25.94 9.79 14.69
N GLY A 133 -27.19 10.21 14.88
CA GLY A 133 -27.60 11.02 16.03
C GLY A 133 -26.78 12.31 16.21
N GLY A 134 -26.37 12.97 15.12
CA GLY A 134 -25.53 14.16 15.15
C GLY A 134 -24.08 13.91 15.57
N LYS A 135 -23.62 12.66 15.62
CA LYS A 135 -22.25 12.26 15.95
C LYS A 135 -21.56 11.64 14.74
N ILE A 136 -20.24 11.78 14.70
CA ILE A 136 -19.40 11.22 13.63
C ILE A 136 -18.69 9.98 14.17
N TYR A 137 -18.93 8.84 13.53
CA TYR A 137 -18.26 7.58 13.84
C TYR A 137 -17.10 7.36 12.86
N VAL A 138 -16.00 6.85 13.39
CA VAL A 138 -14.75 6.62 12.62
C VAL A 138 -14.27 5.21 12.86
N GLY A 139 -14.04 4.48 11.77
CA GLY A 139 -13.37 3.17 11.76
C GLY A 139 -11.93 3.29 11.30
N THR A 140 -10.99 2.71 12.06
CA THR A 140 -9.54 2.89 11.86
C THR A 140 -8.84 1.66 11.29
N TYR A 141 -7.53 1.84 10.98
CA TYR A 141 -6.54 0.84 10.59
C TYR A 141 -5.14 1.27 11.06
N PRO A 142 -4.11 0.41 11.16
CA PRO A 142 -4.14 -1.07 11.10
C PRO A 142 -4.69 -1.71 12.37
N VAL A 143 -5.23 -0.92 13.28
CA VAL A 143 -6.00 -1.35 14.43
C VAL A 143 -7.46 -1.05 14.15
N PRO A 144 -8.35 -2.05 14.07
CA PRO A 144 -9.75 -1.88 13.67
C PRO A 144 -10.60 -1.40 14.84
N ASP A 145 -10.35 -0.17 15.27
CA ASP A 145 -11.06 0.49 16.37
C ASP A 145 -12.18 1.39 15.86
N LEU A 146 -13.26 1.45 16.63
CA LEU A 146 -14.39 2.34 16.40
C LEU A 146 -14.34 3.51 17.38
N TYR A 147 -14.36 4.72 16.84
CA TYR A 147 -14.41 5.97 17.60
C TYR A 147 -15.70 6.73 17.33
N ARG A 148 -16.07 7.62 18.26
CA ARG A 148 -17.14 8.59 18.10
C ARG A 148 -16.60 9.99 18.40
N PHE A 149 -16.81 10.91 17.49
CA PHE A 149 -16.59 12.34 17.68
C PHE A 149 -17.92 13.04 17.89
N ASP A 150 -17.99 13.91 18.92
CA ASP A 150 -19.13 14.78 19.21
C ASP A 150 -18.86 16.20 18.69
N PRO A 151 -19.51 16.64 17.60
CA PRO A 151 -19.32 18.00 17.09
C PRO A 151 -19.71 19.11 18.09
N ALA A 152 -20.66 18.86 19.01
CA ALA A 152 -21.11 19.86 19.97
C ALA A 152 -20.06 20.13 21.05
N THR A 153 -19.35 19.10 21.53
CA THR A 153 -18.34 19.22 22.59
C THR A 153 -16.91 19.23 22.07
N GLY A 154 -16.68 18.62 20.92
CA GLY A 154 -15.34 18.37 20.35
C GLY A 154 -14.64 17.14 20.95
N GLU A 155 -15.34 16.34 21.72
CA GLU A 155 -14.80 15.15 22.36
C GLU A 155 -14.72 13.96 21.41
N VAL A 156 -13.65 13.18 21.54
CA VAL A 156 -13.50 11.88 20.88
C VAL A 156 -13.51 10.78 21.93
N ALA A 157 -14.32 9.77 21.71
CA ALA A 157 -14.38 8.58 22.56
C ALA A 157 -14.05 7.33 21.75
N HIS A 158 -13.16 6.47 22.27
CA HIS A 158 -13.00 5.10 21.81
C HIS A 158 -14.20 4.27 22.27
N LEU A 159 -14.81 3.50 21.38
CA LEU A 159 -16.04 2.76 21.66
C LEU A 159 -15.83 1.24 21.70
N ALA A 160 -15.11 0.68 20.73
CA ALA A 160 -14.91 -0.76 20.60
C ALA A 160 -13.71 -1.08 19.71
N SER A 161 -13.11 -2.25 19.94
CA SER A 161 -12.08 -2.85 19.09
C SER A 161 -12.64 -4.09 18.42
N PHE A 162 -12.55 -4.16 17.07
CA PHE A 162 -13.16 -5.23 16.28
C PHE A 162 -12.16 -6.28 15.77
N GLY A 163 -10.91 -6.24 16.21
CA GLY A 163 -9.89 -7.20 15.79
C GLY A 163 -8.52 -6.90 16.35
N ARG A 164 -7.50 -7.47 15.70
CA ARG A 164 -6.08 -7.33 16.08
C ARG A 164 -5.38 -6.33 15.17
N ASN A 165 -4.17 -5.94 15.55
CA ASN A 165 -3.26 -5.17 14.70
C ASN A 165 -3.07 -5.89 13.33
N GLY A 166 -3.10 -5.10 12.24
CA GLY A 166 -3.18 -5.58 10.87
C GLY A 166 -4.61 -5.68 10.33
N GLY A 167 -5.62 -5.37 11.15
CA GLY A 167 -7.03 -5.31 10.76
C GLY A 167 -7.49 -3.91 10.34
N TYR A 168 -8.63 -3.86 9.65
CA TYR A 168 -9.26 -2.63 9.15
C TYR A 168 -10.74 -2.62 9.42
N ILE A 169 -11.29 -1.47 9.77
CA ILE A 169 -12.69 -1.16 9.50
C ILE A 169 -12.73 -0.44 8.14
N TRP A 170 -13.12 -1.18 7.10
CA TRP A 170 -13.15 -0.66 5.72
C TRP A 170 -14.39 0.17 5.41
N ALA A 171 -15.51 -0.16 6.06
CA ALA A 171 -16.77 0.48 5.82
C ALA A 171 -17.54 0.67 7.13
N LEU A 172 -18.28 1.77 7.21
CA LEU A 172 -19.28 2.02 8.25
C LEU A 172 -20.60 2.39 7.59
N ALA A 173 -21.70 1.92 8.17
CA ALA A 173 -23.04 2.35 7.84
C ALA A 173 -23.82 2.60 9.13
N ALA A 174 -24.71 3.59 9.13
CA ALA A 174 -25.66 3.86 10.21
C ALA A 174 -27.06 3.48 9.74
N ALA A 175 -27.77 2.72 10.55
CA ALA A 175 -29.18 2.46 10.33
C ALA A 175 -30.05 3.60 10.90
N PRO A 176 -31.34 3.71 10.49
CA PRO A 176 -32.23 4.79 10.94
C PRO A 176 -32.46 4.83 12.47
N ASP A 177 -32.31 3.70 13.16
CA ASP A 177 -32.41 3.59 14.62
C ASP A 177 -31.12 4.01 15.38
N GLY A 178 -30.11 4.43 14.65
CA GLY A 178 -28.84 4.86 15.21
C GLY A 178 -27.78 3.77 15.37
N THR A 179 -28.12 2.51 15.10
CA THR A 179 -27.17 1.39 15.15
C THR A 179 -26.08 1.57 14.08
N ILE A 180 -24.82 1.27 14.44
CA ILE A 180 -23.66 1.36 13.56
C ILE A 180 -23.22 -0.04 13.12
N TYR A 181 -22.99 -0.21 11.84
CA TYR A 181 -22.45 -1.43 11.23
C TYR A 181 -21.04 -1.18 10.70
N ALA A 182 -20.13 -2.09 11.01
CA ALA A 182 -18.73 -2.03 10.59
C ALA A 182 -18.35 -3.25 9.75
N GLY A 183 -17.85 -3.00 8.56
CA GLY A 183 -17.28 -4.01 7.67
C GLY A 183 -15.78 -4.14 7.88
N THR A 184 -15.30 -5.35 8.16
CA THR A 184 -13.92 -5.61 8.61
C THR A 184 -13.06 -6.34 7.58
N TYR A 185 -11.74 -6.31 7.82
CA TYR A 185 -10.66 -7.04 7.15
C TYR A 185 -9.64 -7.45 8.24
N PRO A 186 -8.97 -8.60 8.16
CA PRO A 186 -8.97 -9.61 7.07
C PRO A 186 -9.97 -10.75 7.28
N ASP A 187 -10.95 -10.59 8.13
CA ASP A 187 -11.87 -11.64 8.55
C ASP A 187 -13.22 -11.66 7.80
N GLY A 188 -13.48 -10.64 6.96
CA GLY A 188 -14.67 -10.60 6.09
C GLY A 188 -16.00 -10.57 6.84
N ARG A 189 -16.05 -9.85 7.96
CA ARG A 189 -17.22 -9.84 8.86
C ARG A 189 -17.93 -8.48 8.86
N VAL A 190 -19.21 -8.51 9.20
CA VAL A 190 -19.95 -7.33 9.63
C VAL A 190 -20.18 -7.42 11.14
N LYS A 191 -19.88 -6.31 11.82
CA LYS A 191 -20.14 -6.15 13.25
C LYS A 191 -21.12 -5.01 13.47
N GLU A 192 -22.04 -5.24 14.38
CA GLU A 192 -23.03 -4.26 14.85
C GLU A 192 -22.54 -3.64 16.16
N TYR A 193 -22.71 -2.34 16.28
CA TYR A 193 -22.51 -1.60 17.53
C TYR A 193 -23.76 -0.76 17.83
N VAL A 194 -24.35 -0.95 19.01
CA VAL A 194 -25.54 -0.23 19.47
C VAL A 194 -25.10 0.92 20.39
N PRO A 195 -25.15 2.19 19.95
CA PRO A 195 -24.62 3.32 20.73
C PRO A 195 -25.27 3.52 22.10
N ALA A 196 -26.55 3.20 22.23
CA ALA A 196 -27.30 3.36 23.47
C ALA A 196 -26.83 2.41 24.59
N THR A 197 -26.32 1.25 24.27
CA THR A 197 -25.95 0.20 25.24
C THR A 197 -24.47 -0.16 25.22
N GLY A 198 -23.75 0.21 24.16
CA GLY A 198 -22.39 -0.25 23.90
C GLY A 198 -22.31 -1.72 23.46
N ALA A 199 -23.45 -2.38 23.20
CA ALA A 199 -23.49 -3.78 22.80
C ALA A 199 -22.90 -3.98 21.42
N VAL A 200 -22.12 -5.08 21.27
CA VAL A 200 -21.52 -5.52 20.00
C VAL A 200 -22.09 -6.89 19.63
N ARG A 201 -22.52 -7.03 18.37
CA ARG A 201 -22.89 -8.31 17.75
C ARG A 201 -22.04 -8.57 16.54
N ASP A 202 -21.64 -9.83 16.35
CA ASP A 202 -20.86 -10.28 15.19
C ASP A 202 -21.74 -11.18 14.30
N PHE A 203 -21.95 -10.78 13.04
CA PHE A 203 -22.74 -11.56 12.07
C PHE A 203 -21.97 -12.73 11.44
N GLY A 204 -20.70 -12.91 11.80
CA GLY A 204 -19.85 -13.97 11.27
C GLY A 204 -19.28 -13.66 9.88
N VAL A 205 -18.71 -14.69 9.26
CA VAL A 205 -18.15 -14.63 7.91
C VAL A 205 -19.29 -14.65 6.89
N LEU A 206 -19.40 -13.61 6.07
CA LEU A 206 -20.53 -13.44 5.15
C LEU A 206 -20.52 -14.40 3.96
N ALA A 207 -19.33 -14.77 3.48
CA ALA A 207 -19.18 -15.73 2.40
C ALA A 207 -17.80 -16.40 2.46
N ALA A 208 -17.73 -17.67 2.07
CA ALA A 208 -16.48 -18.43 2.08
C ALA A 208 -15.41 -17.82 1.15
N GLY A 209 -14.23 -17.57 1.71
CA GLY A 209 -13.08 -17.02 0.99
C GLY A 209 -13.12 -15.52 0.77
N GLU A 210 -14.10 -14.80 1.31
CA GLU A 210 -14.13 -13.35 1.36
C GLU A 210 -13.46 -12.86 2.64
N ARG A 211 -12.55 -11.89 2.50
CA ARG A 211 -11.80 -11.30 3.62
C ARG A 211 -12.10 -9.82 3.81
N TYR A 212 -12.64 -9.17 2.80
CA TYR A 212 -12.89 -7.74 2.78
C TYR A 212 -14.39 -7.45 2.69
N VAL A 213 -14.96 -6.86 3.74
CA VAL A 213 -16.22 -6.13 3.62
C VAL A 213 -15.88 -4.68 3.27
N ARG A 214 -15.93 -4.37 1.97
CA ARG A 214 -15.38 -3.12 1.42
C ARG A 214 -16.35 -1.95 1.48
N ALA A 215 -17.64 -2.22 1.43
CA ALA A 215 -18.68 -1.21 1.42
C ALA A 215 -19.91 -1.68 2.17
N LEU A 216 -20.60 -0.75 2.82
CA LEU A 216 -21.85 -0.98 3.56
C LEU A 216 -22.87 0.11 3.28
N ALA A 217 -24.14 -0.29 3.24
CA ALA A 217 -25.31 0.57 3.42
C ALA A 217 -26.29 -0.15 4.35
N ALA A 218 -27.17 0.61 5.04
CA ALA A 218 -28.12 0.01 5.97
C ALA A 218 -29.45 0.75 5.95
N ASP A 219 -30.53 -0.01 5.98
CA ASP A 219 -31.89 0.50 6.22
C ASP A 219 -32.49 -0.05 7.52
N ALA A 220 -33.79 0.10 7.70
CA ALA A 220 -34.48 -0.37 8.91
C ALA A 220 -34.43 -1.90 9.08
N GLY A 221 -34.41 -2.68 7.98
CA GLY A 221 -34.49 -4.14 8.00
C GLY A 221 -33.19 -4.86 7.69
N HIS A 222 -32.32 -4.26 6.88
CA HIS A 222 -31.16 -4.93 6.33
C HIS A 222 -29.88 -4.11 6.37
N VAL A 223 -28.76 -4.82 6.33
CA VAL A 223 -27.43 -4.29 6.00
C VAL A 223 -27.01 -4.86 4.66
N TYR A 224 -26.64 -3.99 3.72
CA TYR A 224 -26.14 -4.36 2.40
C TYR A 224 -24.63 -4.28 2.38
N ALA A 225 -23.96 -5.39 2.07
CA ALA A 225 -22.51 -5.48 2.13
C ALA A 225 -21.92 -5.83 0.77
N GLY A 226 -20.92 -5.03 0.37
CA GLY A 226 -20.10 -5.26 -0.79
C GLY A 226 -18.80 -5.95 -0.41
N LEU A 227 -18.56 -7.15 -0.98
CA LEU A 227 -17.40 -8.00 -0.72
C LEU A 227 -16.39 -7.87 -1.87
N LEU A 228 -15.09 -7.79 -1.52
CA LEU A 228 -14.07 -7.41 -2.50
C LEU A 228 -13.43 -8.60 -3.22
N ASP A 229 -13.15 -9.71 -2.50
CA ASP A 229 -12.33 -10.79 -3.08
C ASP A 229 -13.02 -11.50 -4.24
N LYS A 230 -14.32 -11.77 -4.13
CA LYS A 230 -15.11 -12.46 -5.17
C LYS A 230 -16.24 -11.63 -5.75
N GLY A 231 -16.38 -10.38 -5.28
CA GLY A 231 -17.36 -9.45 -5.82
C GLY A 231 -18.81 -9.76 -5.49
N LYS A 232 -19.11 -10.27 -4.31
CA LYS A 232 -20.50 -10.53 -3.90
C LYS A 232 -21.13 -9.29 -3.30
N LEU A 233 -22.38 -9.01 -3.69
CA LEU A 233 -23.28 -8.09 -3.03
C LEU A 233 -24.29 -8.90 -2.23
N VAL A 234 -24.33 -8.73 -0.91
CA VAL A 234 -25.20 -9.49 -0.02
C VAL A 234 -26.07 -8.55 0.83
N ALA A 235 -27.28 -9.01 1.19
CA ALA A 235 -28.13 -8.44 2.21
C ALA A 235 -28.07 -9.30 3.48
N ILE A 236 -27.97 -8.65 4.64
CA ILE A 236 -27.99 -9.27 5.96
C ILE A 236 -29.26 -8.79 6.65
N ASP A 237 -30.17 -9.68 7.00
CA ASP A 237 -31.32 -9.37 7.83
C ASP A 237 -30.85 -8.98 9.24
N ARG A 238 -31.16 -7.78 9.69
CA ARG A 238 -30.66 -7.21 10.95
C ARG A 238 -31.15 -7.98 12.17
N ALA A 239 -32.37 -8.51 12.13
CA ALA A 239 -32.97 -9.23 13.26
C ALA A 239 -32.40 -10.65 13.38
N THR A 240 -32.38 -11.39 12.31
CA THR A 240 -32.02 -12.81 12.30
C THR A 240 -30.54 -13.07 12.03
N GLY A 241 -29.87 -12.18 11.28
CA GLY A 241 -28.53 -12.36 10.78
C GLY A 241 -28.48 -13.21 9.51
N ALA A 242 -29.61 -13.55 8.90
CA ALA A 242 -29.64 -14.31 7.66
C ALA A 242 -28.99 -13.52 6.52
N VAL A 243 -28.11 -14.19 5.75
CA VAL A 243 -27.39 -13.60 4.63
C VAL A 243 -27.97 -14.09 3.31
N THR A 244 -28.36 -13.17 2.45
CA THR A 244 -28.87 -13.44 1.10
C THR A 244 -27.99 -12.75 0.06
N GLU A 245 -27.55 -13.49 -0.97
CA GLU A 245 -26.82 -12.92 -2.10
C GLU A 245 -27.81 -12.19 -3.03
N LEU A 246 -27.59 -10.90 -3.27
CA LEU A 246 -28.39 -10.09 -4.19
C LEU A 246 -27.81 -10.09 -5.60
N ALA A 247 -26.48 -10.06 -5.73
CA ALA A 247 -25.81 -10.04 -7.03
C ALA A 247 -24.35 -10.48 -6.92
N GLN A 248 -23.84 -10.97 -8.06
CA GLN A 248 -22.43 -11.23 -8.29
C GLN A 248 -21.87 -10.16 -9.24
N GLY A 249 -20.82 -9.45 -8.83
CA GLY A 249 -20.08 -8.50 -9.67
C GLY A 249 -19.11 -9.18 -10.64
N THR A 250 -18.57 -8.42 -11.56
CA THR A 250 -17.51 -8.85 -12.49
C THR A 250 -16.12 -8.79 -11.84
N THR A 251 -15.99 -7.94 -10.86
CA THR A 251 -14.81 -7.76 -9.97
C THR A 251 -15.30 -7.55 -8.55
N GLY A 252 -14.42 -7.18 -7.61
CA GLY A 252 -14.83 -6.82 -6.25
C GLY A 252 -15.84 -5.68 -6.21
N ILE A 253 -16.75 -5.72 -5.22
CA ILE A 253 -17.69 -4.63 -4.97
C ILE A 253 -16.97 -3.50 -4.21
N GLY A 254 -16.89 -2.34 -4.83
CA GLY A 254 -16.15 -1.17 -4.30
C GLY A 254 -16.96 -0.25 -3.42
N VAL A 255 -18.18 0.08 -3.84
CA VAL A 255 -19.09 1.00 -3.15
C VAL A 255 -20.50 0.44 -3.18
N VAL A 256 -21.27 0.70 -2.11
CA VAL A 256 -22.70 0.31 -1.99
C VAL A 256 -23.49 1.52 -1.49
N ALA A 257 -24.66 1.75 -2.06
CA ALA A 257 -25.69 2.66 -1.54
C ALA A 257 -27.07 2.02 -1.67
N GLU A 258 -28.02 2.52 -0.89
CA GLU A 258 -29.42 2.09 -0.99
C GLU A 258 -30.34 3.30 -1.10
N HIS A 259 -31.45 3.14 -1.79
CA HIS A 259 -32.50 4.15 -1.85
C HIS A 259 -33.83 3.50 -2.27
N GLY A 260 -34.90 3.85 -1.54
CA GLY A 260 -36.24 3.27 -1.81
C GLY A 260 -36.25 1.75 -1.69
N ASP A 261 -36.63 1.07 -2.76
CA ASP A 261 -36.65 -0.41 -2.87
C ASP A 261 -35.39 -1.00 -3.54
N ARG A 262 -34.33 -0.18 -3.74
CA ARG A 262 -33.14 -0.59 -4.53
C ARG A 262 -31.83 -0.48 -3.76
N VAL A 263 -30.89 -1.32 -4.21
CA VAL A 263 -29.47 -1.27 -3.82
C VAL A 263 -28.64 -1.04 -5.07
N TYR A 264 -27.70 -0.11 -4.96
CA TYR A 264 -26.73 0.22 -5.99
C TYR A 264 -25.34 -0.17 -5.54
N ALA A 265 -24.56 -0.79 -6.43
CA ALA A 265 -23.19 -1.17 -6.14
C ALA A 265 -22.28 -1.01 -7.35
N THR A 266 -21.00 -0.70 -7.12
CA THR A 266 -20.00 -0.64 -8.20
C THR A 266 -19.12 -1.88 -8.21
N SER A 267 -18.88 -2.44 -9.39
CA SER A 267 -18.00 -3.57 -9.62
C SER A 267 -17.15 -3.30 -10.87
N GLY A 268 -15.94 -2.75 -10.67
CA GLY A 268 -15.12 -2.24 -11.76
C GLY A 268 -15.88 -1.21 -12.61
N PRO A 269 -15.97 -1.41 -13.94
CA PRO A 269 -16.67 -0.49 -14.85
C PRO A 269 -18.20 -0.72 -14.93
N THR A 270 -18.77 -1.44 -13.96
CA THR A 270 -20.19 -1.84 -13.97
C THR A 270 -20.91 -1.31 -12.75
N LEU A 271 -22.04 -0.64 -12.93
CA LEU A 271 -23.04 -0.39 -11.90
C LEU A 271 -23.99 -1.58 -11.82
N ILE A 272 -24.15 -2.11 -10.63
CA ILE A 272 -25.20 -3.05 -10.26
C ILE A 272 -26.34 -2.23 -9.67
N ASP A 273 -27.55 -2.39 -10.24
CA ASP A 273 -28.79 -1.80 -9.79
C ASP A 273 -29.77 -2.95 -9.58
N VAL A 274 -30.11 -3.26 -8.34
CA VAL A 274 -30.93 -4.44 -7.99
C VAL A 274 -31.97 -4.07 -6.93
N ARG A 275 -33.16 -4.70 -6.98
CA ARG A 275 -34.11 -4.56 -5.88
C ARG A 275 -33.61 -5.24 -4.60
N LYS A 276 -34.06 -4.72 -3.45
CA LYS A 276 -33.70 -5.23 -2.12
C LYS A 276 -34.08 -6.70 -1.90
N ASP A 277 -35.04 -7.20 -2.67
CA ASP A 277 -35.48 -8.62 -2.70
C ASP A 277 -34.65 -9.49 -3.66
N GLY A 278 -33.62 -8.92 -4.31
CA GLY A 278 -32.79 -9.63 -5.30
C GLY A 278 -33.37 -9.71 -6.71
N THR A 279 -34.57 -9.19 -6.94
CA THR A 279 -35.21 -9.17 -8.27
C THR A 279 -34.81 -7.95 -9.09
N ASP A 280 -35.18 -7.88 -10.36
CA ASP A 280 -34.92 -6.78 -11.32
C ASP A 280 -33.45 -6.32 -11.29
N LEU A 281 -32.53 -7.28 -11.40
CA LEU A 281 -31.09 -7.04 -11.44
C LEU A 281 -30.69 -6.47 -12.81
N ARG A 282 -30.10 -5.28 -12.78
CA ARG A 282 -29.53 -4.58 -13.94
C ARG A 282 -28.03 -4.44 -13.79
N ARG A 283 -27.30 -4.58 -14.89
CA ARG A 283 -25.87 -4.33 -14.99
C ARG A 283 -25.63 -3.26 -16.04
N VAL A 284 -25.24 -2.07 -15.59
CA VAL A 284 -25.13 -0.89 -16.43
C VAL A 284 -23.65 -0.55 -16.62
N PRO A 285 -23.15 -0.53 -17.87
CA PRO A 285 -21.76 -0.12 -18.12
C PRO A 285 -21.57 1.36 -17.82
N LEU A 286 -20.49 1.68 -17.09
CA LEU A 286 -20.24 3.01 -16.55
C LEU A 286 -19.28 3.86 -17.43
N GLY A 287 -18.83 3.34 -18.58
CA GLY A 287 -17.97 4.10 -19.50
C GLY A 287 -16.57 4.48 -19.01
N GLY A 288 -16.26 4.29 -17.72
CA GLY A 288 -14.95 4.49 -17.12
C GLY A 288 -14.28 3.15 -16.73
N SER A 289 -13.06 3.21 -16.20
CA SER A 289 -12.36 1.99 -15.76
C SER A 289 -12.85 1.46 -14.42
N SER A 290 -13.30 2.34 -13.52
CA SER A 290 -13.96 1.99 -12.24
C SER A 290 -14.63 3.22 -11.62
N PHE A 291 -15.41 3.00 -10.55
CA PHE A 291 -16.06 4.07 -9.80
C PHE A 291 -15.72 3.93 -8.32
N ASP A 292 -15.23 5.01 -7.71
CA ASP A 292 -14.68 5.00 -6.37
C ASP A 292 -15.61 5.54 -5.31
N ALA A 293 -16.54 6.41 -5.69
CA ALA A 293 -17.49 7.00 -4.77
C ALA A 293 -18.85 7.14 -5.44
N LEU A 294 -19.92 6.95 -4.68
CA LEU A 294 -21.27 7.23 -5.12
C LEU A 294 -22.15 7.75 -3.97
N THR A 295 -23.16 8.52 -4.33
CA THR A 295 -24.22 9.00 -3.43
C THR A 295 -25.56 9.04 -4.17
N VAL A 296 -26.66 8.98 -3.43
CA VAL A 296 -28.01 9.04 -4.01
C VAL A 296 -28.74 10.27 -3.50
N ALA A 297 -29.31 11.03 -4.41
CA ALA A 297 -30.15 12.18 -4.09
C ALA A 297 -31.54 11.72 -3.62
N ALA A 298 -32.27 12.64 -2.96
CA ALA A 298 -33.62 12.35 -2.45
C ALA A 298 -34.63 11.96 -3.55
N ASP A 299 -34.42 12.39 -4.81
CA ASP A 299 -35.22 12.02 -5.97
C ASP A 299 -34.84 10.69 -6.60
N GLY A 300 -33.90 9.96 -6.01
CA GLY A 300 -33.36 8.70 -6.50
C GLY A 300 -32.27 8.83 -7.58
N THR A 301 -31.86 10.05 -7.94
CA THR A 301 -30.72 10.25 -8.85
C THR A 301 -29.42 9.85 -8.17
N LEU A 302 -28.70 8.91 -8.76
CA LEU A 302 -27.39 8.49 -8.31
C LEU A 302 -26.32 9.36 -8.98
N TYR A 303 -25.33 9.79 -8.16
CA TYR A 303 -24.11 10.45 -8.61
C TYR A 303 -22.90 9.58 -8.27
N ALA A 304 -21.98 9.46 -9.20
CA ALA A 304 -20.76 8.66 -9.03
C ALA A 304 -19.55 9.36 -9.67
N THR A 305 -18.35 9.10 -9.14
CA THR A 305 -17.09 9.58 -9.71
C THR A 305 -16.30 8.44 -10.32
N SER A 306 -15.84 8.64 -11.57
CA SER A 306 -15.03 7.66 -12.28
C SER A 306 -13.54 7.75 -11.89
N ARG A 307 -12.82 6.66 -12.17
CA ARG A 307 -11.37 6.60 -12.10
C ARG A 307 -10.81 6.21 -13.49
N PRO A 308 -9.68 6.76 -13.92
CA PRO A 308 -8.77 7.63 -13.16
C PRO A 308 -9.07 9.12 -13.31
N ASP A 309 -10.07 9.54 -14.08
CA ASP A 309 -10.28 10.90 -14.51
C ASP A 309 -11.16 11.76 -13.57
N GLY A 310 -11.80 11.14 -12.56
CA GLY A 310 -12.64 11.83 -11.58
C GLY A 310 -13.94 12.42 -12.13
N THR A 311 -14.31 12.12 -13.39
CA THR A 311 -15.54 12.61 -14.02
C THR A 311 -16.76 12.25 -13.20
N VAL A 312 -17.67 13.23 -13.01
CA VAL A 312 -18.94 13.02 -12.31
C VAL A 312 -20.00 12.55 -13.30
N TYR A 313 -20.61 11.41 -12.98
CA TYR A 313 -21.73 10.83 -13.73
C TYR A 313 -23.01 10.86 -12.89
N ARG A 314 -24.15 10.92 -13.57
CA ARG A 314 -25.48 10.71 -12.98
C ARG A 314 -26.16 9.53 -13.63
N TYR A 315 -26.97 8.83 -12.85
CA TYR A 315 -27.77 7.69 -13.30
C TYR A 315 -29.13 7.69 -12.59
N ARG A 316 -30.18 7.31 -13.31
CA ARG A 316 -31.49 6.99 -12.74
C ARG A 316 -31.85 5.56 -13.10
N THR A 317 -32.50 4.86 -12.17
CA THR A 317 -33.01 3.53 -12.45
C THR A 317 -33.84 3.51 -13.72
N GLY A 318 -33.45 2.64 -14.66
CA GLY A 318 -34.09 2.55 -15.98
C GLY A 318 -33.28 3.18 -17.10
N ASP A 319 -32.30 4.04 -16.81
CA ASP A 319 -31.38 4.54 -17.83
C ASP A 319 -30.55 3.40 -18.41
N SER A 320 -30.27 3.44 -19.70
CA SER A 320 -29.43 2.45 -20.39
C SER A 320 -27.94 2.61 -20.07
N ALA A 321 -27.51 3.83 -19.70
CA ALA A 321 -26.15 4.18 -19.31
C ALA A 321 -26.18 5.45 -18.45
N PRO A 322 -25.16 5.66 -17.59
CA PRO A 322 -24.96 6.92 -16.89
C PRO A 322 -24.63 8.03 -17.86
N VAL A 323 -25.05 9.24 -17.51
CA VAL A 323 -24.77 10.44 -18.26
C VAL A 323 -23.71 11.26 -17.55
N LYS A 324 -22.71 11.77 -18.27
CA LYS A 324 -21.73 12.70 -17.72
C LYS A 324 -22.46 13.95 -17.20
N ALA A 325 -22.28 14.24 -15.91
CA ALA A 325 -22.90 15.38 -15.26
C ALA A 325 -21.95 16.60 -15.21
N ALA A 326 -20.64 16.36 -15.03
CA ALA A 326 -19.65 17.45 -14.98
C ALA A 326 -18.24 16.93 -15.32
N GLU A 327 -17.36 17.88 -15.66
CA GLU A 327 -15.91 17.63 -15.72
C GLU A 327 -15.35 17.32 -14.35
N PRO A 328 -14.16 16.66 -14.26
CA PRO A 328 -13.55 16.36 -12.98
C PRO A 328 -13.24 17.62 -12.17
N PRO A 329 -13.83 17.82 -11.01
CA PRO A 329 -13.51 18.97 -10.16
C PRO A 329 -12.22 18.74 -9.34
N SER A 330 -11.79 17.49 -9.20
CA SER A 330 -10.56 17.11 -8.51
C SER A 330 -9.37 17.13 -9.46
N ARG A 331 -8.18 17.43 -8.91
CA ARG A 331 -6.89 17.33 -9.63
C ARG A 331 -6.20 15.98 -9.41
N ASP A 332 -6.84 15.09 -8.63
CA ASP A 332 -6.29 13.81 -8.22
C ASP A 332 -7.01 12.67 -8.91
N ASP A 333 -6.32 11.56 -9.07
CA ASP A 333 -6.84 10.31 -9.63
C ASP A 333 -7.87 9.61 -8.74
N GLU A 334 -8.12 10.13 -7.52
CA GLU A 334 -8.79 9.37 -6.48
C GLU A 334 -9.74 10.20 -5.62
N THR A 335 -11.02 10.22 -5.99
CA THR A 335 -12.10 10.72 -5.12
C THR A 335 -12.59 9.58 -4.22
N ARG A 336 -12.41 9.72 -2.92
CA ARG A 336 -12.73 8.68 -1.93
C ARG A 336 -14.15 8.69 -1.44
N ARG A 337 -14.76 9.87 -1.33
CA ARG A 337 -16.14 10.07 -0.87
C ARG A 337 -16.77 11.23 -1.61
N ILE A 338 -18.07 11.12 -1.84
CA ILE A 338 -18.92 12.23 -2.26
C ILE A 338 -20.16 12.28 -1.39
N ALA A 339 -20.68 13.48 -1.18
CA ALA A 339 -21.92 13.72 -0.46
C ALA A 339 -22.71 14.86 -1.16
N LEU A 340 -24.02 14.73 -1.20
CA LEU A 340 -24.90 15.78 -1.69
C LEU A 340 -25.41 16.61 -0.51
N THR A 341 -25.24 17.92 -0.59
CA THR A 341 -25.79 18.88 0.40
C THR A 341 -27.22 19.28 0.04
N GLY A 342 -27.94 19.83 1.03
CA GLY A 342 -29.36 20.16 0.83
C GLY A 342 -29.64 21.26 -0.18
N ASP A 343 -28.63 22.06 -0.56
CA ASP A 343 -28.71 23.10 -1.58
C ASP A 343 -28.38 22.62 -3.02
N GLY A 344 -28.16 21.32 -3.19
CA GLY A 344 -27.84 20.74 -4.51
C GLY A 344 -26.34 20.79 -4.86
N THR A 345 -25.47 21.10 -3.91
CA THR A 345 -24.02 21.04 -4.11
C THR A 345 -23.51 19.63 -3.83
N LEU A 346 -22.77 19.06 -4.78
CA LEU A 346 -22.02 17.83 -4.60
C LEU A 346 -20.64 18.17 -4.02
N VAL A 347 -20.32 17.61 -2.86
CA VAL A 347 -19.01 17.77 -2.21
C VAL A 347 -18.24 16.46 -2.31
N GLY A 348 -16.99 16.52 -2.74
CA GLY A 348 -16.12 15.35 -2.86
C GLY A 348 -14.82 15.54 -2.09
N PHE A 349 -14.22 14.39 -1.70
CA PHE A 349 -13.01 14.31 -0.90
C PHE A 349 -12.00 13.42 -1.61
N SER A 350 -10.84 14.00 -1.91
CA SER A 350 -9.75 13.33 -2.61
C SER A 350 -8.76 12.69 -1.66
N GLY A 351 -8.22 11.55 -2.02
CA GLY A 351 -7.21 10.84 -1.23
C GLY A 351 -5.96 11.67 -0.90
N SER A 352 -5.65 12.66 -1.72
CA SER A 352 -4.54 13.60 -1.53
C SER A 352 -4.74 14.64 -0.41
N GLY A 353 -5.88 14.65 0.28
CA GLY A 353 -6.24 15.73 1.21
C GLY A 353 -6.87 16.94 0.52
N GLY A 354 -7.51 16.72 -0.63
CA GLY A 354 -8.32 17.70 -1.33
C GLY A 354 -9.80 17.59 -0.99
N MET A 355 -10.49 18.72 -0.99
CA MET A 355 -11.94 18.82 -1.00
C MET A 355 -12.37 19.60 -2.22
N TRP A 356 -13.39 19.16 -2.91
CA TRP A 356 -13.97 19.88 -4.03
C TRP A 356 -15.48 20.02 -3.84
N SER A 357 -16.06 21.03 -4.44
CA SER A 357 -17.51 21.24 -4.51
C SER A 357 -17.92 21.46 -5.97
N LEU A 358 -19.09 20.97 -6.32
CA LEU A 358 -19.73 21.12 -7.62
C LEU A 358 -21.19 21.49 -7.41
N ASP A 359 -21.57 22.68 -7.84
CA ASP A 359 -22.97 23.09 -7.95
C ASP A 359 -23.62 22.39 -9.15
N LEU A 360 -24.56 21.50 -8.90
CA LEU A 360 -25.20 20.69 -9.93
C LEU A 360 -26.13 21.48 -10.83
N GLY A 361 -26.60 22.67 -10.39
CA GLY A 361 -27.46 23.56 -11.16
C GLY A 361 -26.66 24.42 -12.15
N THR A 362 -25.52 24.96 -11.71
CA THR A 362 -24.69 25.87 -12.51
C THR A 362 -23.50 25.20 -13.20
N GLY A 363 -23.10 24.01 -12.71
CA GLY A 363 -21.89 23.32 -13.15
C GLY A 363 -20.59 23.94 -12.63
N GLN A 364 -20.66 24.94 -11.76
CA GLN A 364 -19.47 25.56 -11.18
C GLN A 364 -18.82 24.63 -10.17
N SER A 365 -17.51 24.48 -10.26
CA SER A 365 -16.72 23.68 -9.34
C SER A 365 -15.58 24.46 -8.72
N GLN A 366 -15.19 24.05 -7.51
CA GLN A 366 -14.05 24.65 -6.79
C GLN A 366 -13.30 23.58 -6.03
N PHE A 367 -11.95 23.64 -6.07
CA PHE A 367 -11.04 22.79 -5.32
C PHE A 367 -10.45 23.54 -4.12
N THR A 368 -10.25 22.83 -3.00
CA THR A 368 -9.64 23.33 -1.77
C THR A 368 -8.58 22.34 -1.32
N ASP A 369 -7.34 22.79 -1.17
CA ASP A 369 -6.29 22.03 -0.47
C ASP A 369 -6.56 22.13 1.03
N LEU A 370 -6.80 20.98 1.68
CA LEU A 370 -7.15 20.96 3.11
C LEU A 370 -5.97 21.30 4.01
N ILE A 371 -4.73 21.05 3.58
CA ILE A 371 -3.54 21.46 4.33
C ILE A 371 -3.43 22.98 4.34
N GLU A 372 -3.61 23.63 3.20
CA GLU A 372 -3.66 25.09 3.09
C GLU A 372 -4.86 25.67 3.86
N ALA A 373 -5.95 24.91 3.96
CA ALA A 373 -7.12 25.27 4.76
C ALA A 373 -6.93 25.08 6.27
N GLY A 374 -5.82 24.45 6.72
CA GLY A 374 -5.48 24.27 8.13
C GLY A 374 -5.50 22.81 8.63
N LEU A 375 -5.63 21.81 7.73
CA LEU A 375 -5.51 20.40 8.12
C LEU A 375 -4.06 20.10 8.54
N PRO A 376 -3.80 19.57 9.75
CA PRO A 376 -2.45 19.23 10.17
C PRO A 376 -1.84 18.13 9.31
N ALA A 377 -0.66 18.38 8.74
CA ALA A 377 0.16 17.33 8.17
C ALA A 377 0.96 16.62 9.27
N GLY A 378 1.10 15.30 9.17
CA GLY A 378 1.85 14.48 10.11
C GLY A 378 2.87 13.59 9.42
N ALA A 379 3.89 13.13 10.16
CA ALA A 379 4.88 12.20 9.66
C ALA A 379 4.23 10.88 9.22
N GLU A 380 4.57 10.42 8.02
CA GLU A 380 4.04 9.19 7.45
C GLU A 380 5.14 8.17 7.16
N ARG A 381 4.74 6.97 6.74
CA ARG A 381 5.65 5.96 6.18
C ARG A 381 5.94 6.30 4.73
N PRO A 382 7.20 6.60 4.36
CA PRO A 382 7.56 6.83 2.96
C PRO A 382 7.31 5.62 2.07
N GLN A 383 7.03 5.91 0.79
CA GLN A 383 6.84 4.91 -0.25
C GLN A 383 8.17 4.58 -0.94
N SER A 384 8.97 5.61 -1.22
CA SER A 384 10.22 5.53 -1.96
C SER A 384 11.15 6.70 -1.62
N MET A 385 12.40 6.59 -1.99
CA MET A 385 13.40 7.64 -1.84
C MET A 385 14.34 7.67 -3.05
N LEU A 386 14.90 8.84 -3.36
CA LEU A 386 15.94 8.98 -4.37
C LEU A 386 16.95 10.06 -3.98
N LEU A 387 18.22 9.72 -3.93
CA LEU A 387 19.31 10.68 -3.80
C LEU A 387 19.67 11.28 -5.18
N VAL A 388 19.61 12.59 -5.29
CA VAL A 388 20.26 13.34 -6.36
C VAL A 388 21.57 13.92 -5.79
N PRO A 389 22.72 13.28 -6.07
CA PRO A 389 23.97 13.59 -5.40
C PRO A 389 24.35 15.09 -5.44
N GLY A 390 24.74 15.63 -4.29
CA GLY A 390 25.12 17.04 -4.13
C GLY A 390 23.99 18.05 -4.29
N ARG A 391 22.75 17.59 -4.48
CA ARG A 391 21.59 18.46 -4.69
C ARG A 391 20.49 18.23 -3.66
N ALA A 392 19.83 17.08 -3.66
CA ALA A 392 18.68 16.84 -2.81
C ALA A 392 18.40 15.35 -2.60
N VAL A 393 17.65 15.04 -1.53
CA VAL A 393 16.95 13.77 -1.34
C VAL A 393 15.47 14.00 -1.60
N TYR A 394 14.89 13.21 -2.50
CA TYR A 394 13.47 13.17 -2.82
C TYR A 394 12.85 11.98 -2.12
N VAL A 395 11.74 12.19 -1.43
CA VAL A 395 11.02 11.14 -0.68
C VAL A 395 9.57 11.13 -1.12
N GLY A 396 9.13 10.00 -1.63
CA GLY A 396 7.75 9.78 -2.06
C GLY A 396 6.86 9.38 -0.88
N GLY A 397 5.73 10.06 -0.72
CA GLY A 397 4.72 9.80 0.29
C GLY A 397 3.35 9.49 -0.33
N HIS A 398 2.27 9.72 0.43
CA HIS A 398 0.91 9.63 -0.07
C HIS A 398 0.51 10.95 -0.74
N PHE A 399 0.50 10.97 -2.08
CA PHE A 399 0.14 12.12 -2.92
C PHE A 399 1.09 13.31 -2.86
N PHE A 400 2.25 13.15 -2.22
CA PHE A 400 3.26 14.20 -2.11
C PHE A 400 4.66 13.64 -2.35
N MET A 401 5.51 14.54 -2.81
CA MET A 401 6.95 14.38 -2.82
C MET A 401 7.55 15.40 -1.86
N ASP A 402 8.23 14.93 -0.83
CA ASP A 402 9.04 15.76 0.07
C ASP A 402 10.48 15.83 -0.44
N VAL A 403 11.07 17.01 -0.41
CA VAL A 403 12.41 17.24 -0.94
C VAL A 403 13.25 17.97 0.10
N ARG A 404 14.40 17.39 0.43
CA ARG A 404 15.41 18.05 1.24
C ARG A 404 16.57 18.50 0.37
N ASP A 405 16.80 19.80 0.26
CA ASP A 405 17.97 20.37 -0.39
C ASP A 405 19.22 20.11 0.46
N LEU A 406 20.23 19.45 -0.11
CA LEU A 406 21.44 19.07 0.63
C LEU A 406 22.42 20.24 0.84
N ARG A 407 22.25 21.31 0.10
CA ARG A 407 23.09 22.49 0.18
C ARG A 407 22.56 23.51 1.19
N THR A 408 21.25 23.76 1.21
CA THR A 408 20.62 24.74 2.11
C THR A 408 20.05 24.10 3.37
N GLY A 409 19.75 22.79 3.34
CA GLY A 409 19.05 22.08 4.39
C GLY A 409 17.54 22.35 4.40
N GLU A 410 17.03 23.14 3.47
CA GLU A 410 15.61 23.46 3.37
C GLU A 410 14.79 22.23 2.93
N GLN A 411 13.57 22.16 3.45
CA GLN A 411 12.57 21.18 3.02
C GLN A 411 11.45 21.90 2.25
N ARG A 412 11.05 21.31 1.15
CA ARG A 412 9.88 21.73 0.39
C ARG A 412 9.07 20.50 -0.01
N ARG A 413 7.82 20.70 -0.39
CA ARG A 413 6.89 19.66 -0.77
C ARG A 413 6.04 20.09 -1.94
N PHE A 414 5.70 19.15 -2.82
CA PHE A 414 4.76 19.34 -3.92
C PHE A 414 3.89 18.10 -4.13
N ARG A 415 2.76 18.27 -4.81
CA ARG A 415 1.80 17.20 -5.06
C ARG A 415 2.24 16.31 -6.22
N VAL A 416 1.95 15.00 -6.06
CA VAL A 416 2.00 13.98 -7.11
C VAL A 416 0.66 13.23 -7.15
N PRO A 417 0.27 12.60 -8.29
CA PRO A 417 -1.09 12.06 -8.45
C PRO A 417 -1.31 10.68 -7.78
N GLY A 418 -0.63 10.39 -6.69
CA GLY A 418 -0.78 9.12 -5.97
C GLY A 418 0.41 8.79 -5.10
N GLU A 419 0.69 7.50 -4.95
CA GLU A 419 1.81 6.98 -4.15
C GLU A 419 2.98 6.61 -5.08
N PRO A 420 4.09 7.37 -5.12
CA PRO A 420 5.26 7.01 -5.91
C PRO A 420 5.96 5.81 -5.29
N LYS A 421 5.78 4.64 -5.91
CA LYS A 421 6.29 3.37 -5.37
C LYS A 421 7.79 3.22 -5.53
N ASP A 422 8.30 3.76 -6.62
CA ASP A 422 9.73 3.81 -6.87
C ASP A 422 10.09 4.98 -7.80
N LEU A 423 11.36 5.39 -7.78
CA LEU A 423 11.87 6.60 -8.40
C LEU A 423 13.16 6.32 -9.17
N VAL A 424 13.26 6.83 -10.39
CA VAL A 424 14.50 6.77 -11.17
C VAL A 424 14.84 8.11 -11.80
N ARG A 425 16.13 8.41 -11.95
CA ARG A 425 16.60 9.67 -12.54
C ARG A 425 17.11 9.47 -13.97
N ARG A 426 16.70 10.38 -14.87
CA ARG A 426 17.30 10.59 -16.20
C ARG A 426 17.59 12.08 -16.39
N GLY A 427 18.86 12.44 -16.44
CA GLY A 427 19.26 13.84 -16.63
C GLY A 427 18.73 14.78 -15.54
N ASN A 428 17.92 15.77 -15.93
CA ASN A 428 17.29 16.74 -15.04
C ASN A 428 15.83 16.39 -14.67
N LYS A 429 15.44 15.16 -14.84
CA LYS A 429 14.10 14.66 -14.46
C LYS A 429 14.20 13.45 -13.56
N ILE A 430 13.24 13.32 -12.64
CA ILE A 430 12.90 12.11 -11.93
C ILE A 430 11.66 11.52 -12.63
N TYR A 431 11.61 10.23 -12.76
CA TYR A 431 10.44 9.48 -13.19
C TYR A 431 9.94 8.65 -12.02
N ALA A 432 8.65 8.67 -11.80
CA ALA A 432 8.01 7.97 -10.70
C ALA A 432 6.90 7.05 -11.21
N ALA A 433 6.85 5.86 -10.62
CA ALA A 433 5.83 4.86 -10.85
C ALA A 433 4.74 4.99 -9.78
N ILE A 434 3.54 5.42 -10.19
CA ILE A 434 2.47 5.87 -9.28
C ILE A 434 1.41 4.78 -9.04
N TYR A 435 1.18 4.44 -7.79
CA TYR A 435 0.04 3.64 -7.32
C TYR A 435 -1.06 4.58 -6.77
N PRO A 436 -2.38 4.30 -6.89
CA PRO A 436 -2.96 3.08 -7.46
C PRO A 436 -3.34 3.19 -8.94
N SER A 437 -2.98 4.25 -9.63
CA SER A 437 -3.45 4.49 -11.01
C SER A 437 -2.64 3.73 -12.07
N GLY A 438 -1.41 3.31 -11.76
CA GLY A 438 -0.47 2.80 -12.76
C GLY A 438 0.06 3.91 -13.68
N ASN A 439 -0.02 5.16 -13.26
CA ASN A 439 0.50 6.31 -14.00
C ASN A 439 2.03 6.37 -13.89
N ILE A 440 2.69 6.70 -14.98
CA ILE A 440 4.12 7.05 -14.99
C ILE A 440 4.22 8.56 -15.14
N VAL A 441 4.89 9.21 -14.21
CA VAL A 441 5.06 10.67 -14.24
C VAL A 441 6.51 11.07 -14.36
N SER A 442 6.76 12.22 -14.97
CA SER A 442 8.04 12.91 -14.95
C SER A 442 7.96 14.14 -14.04
N ILE A 443 9.03 14.39 -13.28
CA ILE A 443 9.18 15.53 -12.36
C ILE A 443 10.44 16.30 -12.77
N ASP A 444 10.28 17.56 -13.13
CA ASP A 444 11.44 18.42 -13.47
C ASP A 444 12.14 18.86 -12.18
N LEU A 445 13.43 18.58 -12.08
CA LEU A 445 14.23 18.88 -10.88
C LEU A 445 14.39 20.38 -10.57
N ARG A 446 14.13 21.28 -11.52
CA ARG A 446 14.29 22.74 -11.33
C ARG A 446 13.00 23.42 -10.90
N THR A 447 11.86 22.92 -11.41
CA THR A 447 10.55 23.58 -11.27
C THR A 447 9.59 22.78 -10.39
N ASP A 448 9.90 21.53 -10.06
CA ASP A 448 9.03 20.54 -9.43
C ASP A 448 7.74 20.28 -10.23
N GLU A 449 7.72 20.65 -11.52
CA GLU A 449 6.59 20.38 -12.40
C GLU A 449 6.42 18.87 -12.61
N VAL A 450 5.21 18.39 -12.34
CA VAL A 450 4.81 16.99 -12.50
C VAL A 450 4.00 16.85 -13.78
N ARG A 451 4.41 15.95 -14.67
CA ARG A 451 3.70 15.64 -15.93
C ARG A 451 3.46 14.15 -16.05
N SER A 452 2.23 13.76 -16.35
CA SER A 452 1.91 12.37 -16.72
C SER A 452 2.51 12.03 -18.08
N LEU A 453 3.15 10.86 -18.18
CA LEU A 453 3.53 10.25 -19.44
C LEU A 453 2.45 9.30 -19.96
N GLY A 454 1.57 8.82 -19.08
CA GLY A 454 0.49 7.90 -19.39
C GLY A 454 0.34 6.80 -18.35
N TYR A 455 -0.68 5.98 -18.55
CA TYR A 455 -1.02 4.86 -17.67
C TYR A 455 -0.55 3.56 -18.31
N LEU A 456 -0.08 2.59 -17.50
CA LEU A 456 0.41 1.30 -17.98
C LEU A 456 -0.63 0.54 -18.82
N GLY A 457 -1.91 0.65 -18.46
CA GLY A 457 -2.99 -0.03 -19.19
C GLY A 457 -3.02 -1.55 -18.94
N GLN A 458 -3.78 -2.28 -19.76
CA GLN A 458 -3.93 -3.74 -19.71
C GLN A 458 -4.21 -4.32 -18.32
N GLY A 459 -4.94 -3.58 -17.46
CA GLY A 459 -5.24 -3.98 -16.09
C GLY A 459 -4.08 -3.84 -15.11
N GLN A 460 -2.95 -3.30 -15.51
CA GLN A 460 -1.80 -3.08 -14.62
C GLN A 460 -2.01 -1.84 -13.76
N GLN A 461 -1.97 -2.00 -12.44
CA GLN A 461 -2.29 -0.93 -11.50
C GLN A 461 -1.17 -0.64 -10.49
N ARG A 462 -0.41 -1.66 -10.11
CA ARG A 462 0.61 -1.55 -9.08
C ARG A 462 2.00 -1.64 -9.68
N PRO A 463 2.58 -0.52 -10.12
CA PRO A 463 3.99 -0.49 -10.47
C PRO A 463 4.80 -0.62 -9.18
N TRP A 464 5.70 -1.57 -9.13
CA TRP A 464 6.50 -1.84 -7.93
C TRP A 464 7.93 -1.34 -8.04
N ASP A 465 8.47 -1.36 -9.24
CA ASP A 465 9.89 -1.07 -9.49
C ASP A 465 10.04 -0.37 -10.85
N ILE A 466 10.94 0.61 -10.94
CA ILE A 466 11.25 1.35 -12.16
C ILE A 466 12.76 1.54 -12.30
N GLU A 467 13.34 1.08 -13.42
CA GLU A 467 14.73 1.34 -13.77
C GLU A 467 14.86 2.11 -15.10
N TYR A 468 15.95 2.85 -15.26
CA TYR A 468 16.28 3.54 -16.49
C TYR A 468 17.36 2.78 -17.28
N ASP A 469 17.08 2.48 -18.55
CA ASP A 469 18.06 1.93 -19.49
C ASP A 469 18.80 3.08 -20.21
N PRO A 470 20.05 3.39 -19.83
CA PRO A 470 20.80 4.47 -20.46
C PRO A 470 21.31 4.15 -21.86
N VAL A 471 21.26 2.88 -22.27
CA VAL A 471 21.73 2.43 -23.61
C VAL A 471 20.62 2.61 -24.65
N ARG A 472 19.36 2.32 -24.26
CA ARG A 472 18.20 2.38 -25.15
C ARG A 472 17.35 3.61 -24.92
N ASP A 473 17.67 4.37 -23.87
CA ASP A 473 16.92 5.55 -23.42
C ASP A 473 15.45 5.23 -23.15
N LYS A 474 15.20 4.21 -22.30
CA LYS A 474 13.86 3.75 -21.92
C LYS A 474 13.74 3.59 -20.42
N LEU A 475 12.51 3.76 -19.91
CA LEU A 475 12.16 3.35 -18.56
C LEU A 475 11.59 1.93 -18.62
N LEU A 476 11.94 1.12 -17.64
CA LEU A 476 11.48 -0.25 -17.48
C LEU A 476 10.67 -0.31 -16.19
N VAL A 477 9.45 -0.85 -16.24
CA VAL A 477 8.54 -0.87 -15.08
C VAL A 477 8.03 -2.28 -14.85
N ALA A 478 8.24 -2.82 -13.66
CA ALA A 478 7.62 -4.06 -13.20
C ALA A 478 6.31 -3.75 -12.49
N SER A 479 5.23 -4.48 -12.81
CA SER A 479 3.91 -4.19 -12.26
C SER A 479 3.10 -5.43 -11.92
N ALA A 480 2.13 -5.25 -10.99
CA ALA A 480 1.10 -6.22 -10.67
C ALA A 480 -0.27 -5.74 -11.16
N PRO A 481 -1.18 -6.67 -11.51
CA PRO A 481 -2.50 -6.34 -12.02
C PRO A 481 -3.46 -5.89 -10.92
N LEU A 482 -4.56 -5.29 -11.35
CA LEU A 482 -5.73 -4.98 -10.53
C LEU A 482 -6.61 -6.23 -10.35
N GLY A 483 -7.18 -6.38 -9.15
CA GLY A 483 -8.27 -7.34 -8.89
C GLY A 483 -7.81 -8.80 -8.88
N ALA A 484 -8.61 -9.64 -9.54
CA ALA A 484 -8.47 -11.09 -9.47
C ALA A 484 -7.40 -11.69 -10.42
N GLU A 485 -6.77 -10.87 -11.23
CA GLU A 485 -5.70 -11.32 -12.13
C GLU A 485 -4.40 -11.57 -11.38
N LEU A 486 -3.59 -12.51 -11.87
CA LEU A 486 -2.27 -12.83 -11.32
C LEU A 486 -1.14 -12.28 -12.18
N GLU A 487 -1.35 -12.18 -13.50
CA GLU A 487 -0.28 -11.85 -14.43
C GLU A 487 0.11 -10.38 -14.42
N GLY A 488 1.32 -10.11 -13.93
CA GLY A 488 1.97 -8.82 -14.02
C GLY A 488 2.56 -8.56 -15.41
N ALA A 489 3.14 -7.37 -15.58
CA ALA A 489 3.75 -6.95 -16.82
C ALA A 489 5.10 -6.27 -16.63
N LEU A 490 6.00 -6.47 -17.61
CA LEU A 490 7.10 -5.57 -17.90
C LEU A 490 6.59 -4.51 -18.86
N SER A 491 6.65 -3.24 -18.46
CA SER A 491 6.34 -2.12 -19.36
C SER A 491 7.62 -1.38 -19.75
N ILE A 492 7.73 -1.03 -21.04
CA ILE A 492 8.84 -0.26 -21.60
C ILE A 492 8.28 1.09 -22.00
N VAL A 493 8.74 2.16 -21.35
CA VAL A 493 8.22 3.50 -21.53
C VAL A 493 9.26 4.39 -22.21
N ASP A 494 8.84 5.06 -23.25
CA ASP A 494 9.64 6.12 -23.86
C ASP A 494 9.50 7.41 -23.04
N PRO A 495 10.58 7.92 -22.40
CA PRO A 495 10.48 9.05 -21.47
C PRO A 495 10.21 10.40 -22.13
N ASP A 496 10.37 10.51 -23.45
CA ASP A 496 10.18 11.75 -24.20
C ASP A 496 8.81 11.81 -24.88
N THR A 497 8.31 10.68 -25.41
CA THR A 497 7.04 10.60 -26.13
C THR A 497 5.87 10.10 -25.26
N GLY A 498 6.17 9.41 -24.15
CA GLY A 498 5.17 8.76 -23.32
C GLY A 498 4.60 7.47 -23.94
N LEU A 499 5.18 6.95 -25.03
CA LEU A 499 4.78 5.66 -25.60
C LEU A 499 5.07 4.53 -24.60
N ILE A 500 4.09 3.67 -24.32
CA ILE A 500 4.19 2.54 -23.38
C ILE A 500 3.92 1.25 -24.11
N GLU A 501 4.91 0.37 -24.15
CA GLU A 501 4.80 -1.02 -24.61
C GLU A 501 4.62 -1.92 -23.38
N VAL A 502 3.59 -2.77 -23.35
CA VAL A 502 3.26 -3.62 -22.18
C VAL A 502 3.39 -5.10 -22.56
N TYR A 503 4.26 -5.81 -21.84
CA TYR A 503 4.51 -7.25 -22.00
C TYR A 503 3.92 -7.98 -20.79
N LYS A 504 2.63 -8.36 -20.89
CA LYS A 504 1.91 -9.07 -19.84
C LYS A 504 2.27 -10.55 -19.84
N GLY A 505 2.31 -11.18 -18.65
CA GLY A 505 2.56 -12.60 -18.51
C GLY A 505 3.98 -13.02 -18.85
N VAL A 506 4.99 -12.15 -18.67
CA VAL A 506 6.41 -12.51 -18.83
C VAL A 506 6.78 -13.67 -17.92
N ILE A 507 6.20 -13.73 -16.74
CA ILE A 507 6.15 -14.91 -15.86
C ILE A 507 4.67 -15.33 -15.78
N PRO A 508 4.28 -16.41 -16.49
CA PRO A 508 2.88 -16.83 -16.53
C PRO A 508 2.31 -17.09 -15.13
N GLY A 509 1.11 -16.55 -14.86
CA GLY A 509 0.42 -16.73 -13.57
C GLY A 509 1.09 -16.06 -12.37
N GLN A 510 2.01 -15.11 -12.57
CA GLN A 510 2.67 -14.35 -11.50
C GLN A 510 2.67 -12.86 -11.80
N SER A 511 2.56 -12.05 -10.74
CA SER A 511 2.83 -10.61 -10.78
C SER A 511 4.34 -10.36 -10.86
N LEU A 512 4.75 -9.18 -11.32
CA LEU A 512 6.16 -8.76 -11.29
C LEU A 512 6.36 -7.75 -10.16
N MET A 513 7.27 -8.07 -9.23
CA MET A 513 7.54 -7.24 -8.05
C MET A 513 8.80 -6.39 -8.19
N SER A 514 9.78 -6.88 -8.94
CA SER A 514 11.06 -6.23 -9.07
C SER A 514 11.71 -6.53 -10.41
N LEU A 515 12.64 -5.67 -10.80
CA LEU A 515 13.45 -5.85 -12.00
C LEU A 515 14.90 -5.42 -11.77
N SER A 516 15.79 -5.97 -12.57
CA SER A 516 17.17 -5.51 -12.60
C SER A 516 17.74 -5.59 -14.00
N LEU A 517 18.31 -4.49 -14.47
CA LEU A 517 18.81 -4.33 -15.84
C LEU A 517 20.30 -4.63 -15.95
N ASP A 518 20.67 -5.56 -16.84
CA ASP A 518 22.00 -5.60 -17.45
C ASP A 518 21.97 -4.79 -18.76
N ALA A 519 22.21 -3.49 -18.65
CA ALA A 519 22.10 -2.56 -19.78
C ALA A 519 23.06 -2.93 -20.94
N ARG A 520 24.25 -3.49 -20.63
CA ARG A 520 25.23 -3.89 -21.64
C ARG A 520 24.76 -5.06 -22.47
N ARG A 521 24.16 -6.06 -21.83
CA ARG A 521 23.59 -7.23 -22.51
C ARG A 521 22.20 -6.96 -23.06
N GLY A 522 21.50 -5.95 -22.56
CA GLY A 522 20.11 -5.65 -22.88
C GLY A 522 19.15 -6.70 -22.34
N VAL A 523 19.45 -7.24 -21.18
CA VAL A 523 18.63 -8.23 -20.48
C VAL A 523 18.08 -7.65 -19.21
N VAL A 524 16.78 -7.82 -19.00
CA VAL A 524 16.09 -7.48 -17.73
C VAL A 524 15.80 -8.78 -16.99
N TYR A 525 16.22 -8.85 -15.75
CA TYR A 525 15.88 -9.92 -14.82
C TYR A 525 14.67 -9.48 -13.99
N LEU A 526 13.69 -10.36 -13.86
CA LEU A 526 12.39 -10.06 -13.24
C LEU A 526 12.11 -11.02 -12.09
N GLY A 527 11.72 -10.47 -10.95
CA GLY A 527 11.29 -11.23 -9.77
C GLY A 527 9.78 -11.33 -9.70
N GLY A 528 9.25 -12.56 -9.59
CA GLY A 528 7.83 -12.87 -9.58
C GLY A 528 7.19 -12.84 -8.19
N ASP A 529 5.85 -12.76 -8.17
CA ASP A 529 4.97 -12.95 -7.00
C ASP A 529 3.78 -13.83 -7.40
N VAL A 530 3.63 -14.97 -6.74
CA VAL A 530 2.51 -15.88 -6.99
C VAL A 530 1.18 -15.40 -6.39
N LEU A 531 1.21 -14.37 -5.51
CA LEU A 531 0.02 -13.98 -4.74
C LEU A 531 -0.88 -12.96 -5.44
N GLY A 532 -0.36 -12.22 -6.40
CA GLY A 532 -1.08 -11.12 -7.06
C GLY A 532 -1.57 -10.04 -6.09
N GLY A 533 -2.19 -9.00 -6.64
CA GLY A 533 -2.66 -7.85 -5.86
C GLY A 533 -4.02 -8.00 -5.21
N GLY A 534 -4.90 -8.88 -5.71
CA GLY A 534 -6.32 -8.95 -5.36
C GLY A 534 -6.75 -10.13 -4.49
N GLY A 535 -5.81 -10.89 -3.93
CA GLY A 535 -6.16 -12.05 -3.09
C GLY A 535 -6.57 -13.30 -3.84
N THR A 536 -6.40 -13.31 -5.15
CA THR A 536 -6.64 -14.48 -6.01
C THR A 536 -5.74 -15.64 -5.56
N PRO A 537 -6.28 -16.87 -5.45
CA PRO A 537 -5.48 -18.03 -5.11
C PRO A 537 -4.34 -18.21 -6.12
N PRO A 538 -3.10 -18.48 -5.65
CA PRO A 538 -1.97 -18.68 -6.53
C PRO A 538 -2.10 -19.98 -7.33
N VAL A 539 -1.65 -19.96 -8.58
CA VAL A 539 -1.57 -21.13 -9.47
C VAL A 539 -0.21 -21.80 -9.42
N HIS A 540 0.79 -21.13 -8.81
CA HIS A 540 2.15 -21.65 -8.61
C HIS A 540 2.49 -21.69 -7.12
N ALA A 541 3.35 -22.64 -6.72
CA ALA A 541 3.81 -22.79 -5.36
C ALA A 541 5.00 -21.87 -5.02
N SER A 542 5.81 -21.53 -6.03
CA SER A 542 7.07 -20.79 -5.89
C SER A 542 7.14 -19.61 -6.85
N ALA A 543 7.80 -18.54 -6.42
CA ALA A 543 8.09 -17.40 -7.26
C ALA A 543 9.25 -17.70 -8.21
N SER A 544 9.08 -17.27 -9.44
CA SER A 544 10.08 -17.44 -10.52
C SER A 544 10.95 -16.20 -10.68
N ILE A 545 12.15 -16.42 -11.25
CA ILE A 545 12.95 -15.40 -11.90
C ILE A 545 12.86 -15.63 -13.40
N ALA A 546 12.66 -14.57 -14.18
CA ALA A 546 12.76 -14.61 -15.64
C ALA A 546 13.83 -13.64 -16.16
N ALA A 547 14.48 -14.00 -17.25
CA ALA A 547 15.33 -13.09 -18.01
C ALA A 547 14.63 -12.74 -19.33
N PHE A 548 14.48 -11.44 -19.59
CA PHE A 548 13.83 -10.92 -20.78
C PHE A 548 14.83 -10.13 -21.65
N ASP A 549 14.88 -10.44 -22.93
CA ASP A 549 15.74 -9.75 -23.91
C ASP A 549 15.01 -8.52 -24.48
N LEU A 550 15.56 -7.34 -24.21
CA LEU A 550 15.01 -6.06 -24.66
C LEU A 550 15.09 -5.86 -26.19
N ARG A 551 15.93 -6.60 -26.90
CA ARG A 551 16.05 -6.49 -28.35
C ARG A 551 15.03 -7.37 -29.07
N THR A 552 14.91 -8.64 -28.65
CA THR A 552 13.97 -9.60 -29.26
C THR A 552 12.56 -9.54 -28.67
N ARG A 553 12.39 -8.89 -27.52
CA ARG A 553 11.13 -8.80 -26.77
C ARG A 553 10.61 -10.17 -26.33
N THR A 554 11.53 -11.07 -25.97
CA THR A 554 11.19 -12.45 -25.58
C THR A 554 11.86 -12.86 -24.27
N VAL A 555 11.23 -13.80 -23.56
CA VAL A 555 11.83 -14.46 -22.40
C VAL A 555 12.94 -15.40 -22.88
N LEU A 556 14.14 -15.23 -22.37
CA LEU A 556 15.30 -16.10 -22.64
C LEU A 556 15.24 -17.37 -21.81
N TRP A 557 14.88 -17.26 -20.55
CA TRP A 557 14.72 -18.36 -19.62
C TRP A 557 13.89 -17.93 -18.40
N GLN A 558 13.35 -18.94 -17.71
CA GLN A 558 12.65 -18.80 -16.43
C GLN A 558 13.08 -19.94 -15.50
N VAL A 559 13.19 -19.67 -14.20
CA VAL A 559 13.54 -20.65 -13.17
C VAL A 559 12.89 -20.32 -11.84
N ASP A 560 12.54 -21.36 -11.08
CA ASP A 560 12.08 -21.28 -9.69
C ASP A 560 13.26 -21.64 -8.78
N PRO A 561 14.04 -20.66 -8.29
CA PRO A 561 15.33 -20.97 -7.68
C PRO A 561 15.22 -21.65 -6.33
N VAL A 562 14.14 -21.39 -5.58
CA VAL A 562 13.91 -21.99 -4.26
C VAL A 562 12.42 -22.38 -4.10
N ALA A 563 12.18 -23.65 -3.85
CA ALA A 563 10.84 -24.18 -3.69
C ALA A 563 10.13 -23.57 -2.46
N GLY A 564 8.84 -23.22 -2.62
CA GLY A 564 7.97 -22.72 -1.55
C GLY A 564 8.13 -21.24 -1.20
N HIS A 565 9.14 -20.55 -1.72
CA HIS A 565 9.25 -19.10 -1.59
C HIS A 565 8.36 -18.41 -2.63
N ARG A 566 7.40 -17.59 -2.19
CA ARG A 566 6.24 -17.20 -2.99
C ARG A 566 6.35 -15.82 -3.63
N THR A 567 7.25 -14.96 -3.15
CA THR A 567 7.32 -13.55 -3.59
C THR A 567 8.76 -13.07 -3.49
N PHE A 568 9.32 -12.53 -4.55
CA PHE A 568 10.53 -11.71 -4.48
C PHE A 568 10.15 -10.31 -3.97
N GLN A 569 10.93 -9.76 -3.03
CA GLN A 569 10.87 -8.35 -2.70
C GLN A 569 11.68 -7.55 -3.71
N ASP A 570 12.91 -7.97 -3.96
CA ASP A 570 13.79 -7.33 -4.92
C ASP A 570 14.78 -8.32 -5.56
N VAL A 571 15.26 -7.98 -6.76
CA VAL A 571 16.36 -8.66 -7.47
C VAL A 571 17.37 -7.63 -7.96
N LYS A 572 18.68 -7.97 -7.91
CA LYS A 572 19.75 -7.07 -8.37
C LYS A 572 20.91 -7.83 -9.01
N VAL A 573 21.20 -7.52 -10.28
CA VAL A 573 22.31 -8.13 -11.01
C VAL A 573 23.64 -7.47 -10.66
N HIS A 574 24.63 -8.28 -10.27
CA HIS A 574 25.99 -7.81 -10.02
C HIS A 574 27.03 -8.94 -10.16
N GLY A 575 28.15 -8.66 -10.81
CA GLY A 575 29.31 -9.58 -10.87
C GLY A 575 29.01 -10.98 -11.45
N GLY A 576 28.05 -11.11 -12.39
CA GLY A 576 27.64 -12.39 -12.95
C GLY A 576 26.66 -13.19 -12.10
N LEU A 577 26.26 -12.64 -10.96
CA LEU A 577 25.23 -13.18 -10.07
C LEU A 577 23.97 -12.31 -10.14
N LEU A 578 22.82 -12.92 -9.89
CA LEU A 578 21.57 -12.23 -9.58
C LEU A 578 21.24 -12.47 -8.13
N TYR A 579 21.33 -11.41 -7.32
CA TYR A 579 20.89 -11.42 -5.94
C TYR A 579 19.38 -11.26 -5.89
N GLY A 580 18.72 -11.97 -4.99
CA GLY A 580 17.29 -11.88 -4.77
C GLY A 580 16.94 -11.95 -3.29
N VAL A 581 16.01 -11.12 -2.83
CA VAL A 581 15.48 -11.13 -1.48
C VAL A 581 14.01 -11.50 -1.53
N TYR A 582 13.60 -12.48 -0.73
CA TYR A 582 12.21 -12.92 -0.67
C TYR A 582 11.42 -12.12 0.36
N LYS A 583 10.20 -11.73 -0.04
CA LYS A 583 9.21 -11.08 0.79
C LYS A 583 8.45 -12.11 1.62
N ARG A 584 8.20 -11.80 2.87
CA ARG A 584 7.43 -12.62 3.80
C ARG A 584 8.12 -13.95 4.16
N ASN A 585 7.78 -14.48 5.31
CA ASN A 585 8.07 -15.82 5.84
C ASN A 585 9.51 -16.14 6.22
N SER A 586 10.56 -15.41 5.89
CA SER A 586 11.90 -15.80 6.35
C SER A 586 13.01 -14.77 6.19
N GLY A 587 12.80 -13.67 5.42
CA GLY A 587 13.94 -12.82 5.03
C GLY A 587 15.01 -13.60 4.25
N ALA A 588 14.62 -14.64 3.53
CA ALA A 588 15.55 -15.43 2.74
C ALA A 588 16.13 -14.59 1.60
N TRP A 589 17.41 -14.77 1.34
CA TRP A 589 18.10 -14.21 0.18
C TRP A 589 18.86 -15.27 -0.57
N ILE A 590 19.08 -15.03 -1.86
CA ILE A 590 19.86 -15.89 -2.74
C ILE A 590 20.82 -15.07 -3.61
N ALA A 591 21.89 -15.71 -4.08
CA ALA A 591 22.69 -15.27 -5.21
C ALA A 591 22.68 -16.38 -6.26
N LEU A 592 21.97 -16.15 -7.37
CA LEU A 592 21.84 -17.06 -8.50
C LEU A 592 22.98 -16.82 -9.49
N ASP A 593 23.72 -17.86 -9.85
CA ASP A 593 24.71 -17.80 -10.93
C ASP A 593 24.00 -17.73 -12.28
N LEU A 594 24.25 -16.65 -13.03
CA LEU A 594 23.57 -16.38 -14.31
C LEU A 594 24.00 -17.32 -15.46
N ALA A 595 25.16 -17.94 -15.35
CA ALA A 595 25.64 -18.88 -16.39
C ALA A 595 25.02 -20.26 -16.20
N THR A 596 24.94 -20.74 -14.94
CA THR A 596 24.42 -22.07 -14.63
C THR A 596 22.93 -22.03 -14.27
N ARG A 597 22.39 -20.86 -13.89
CA ARG A 597 21.01 -20.66 -13.40
C ARG A 597 20.73 -21.44 -12.11
N THR A 598 21.74 -21.63 -11.29
CA THR A 598 21.63 -22.32 -9.98
C THR A 598 21.98 -21.37 -8.84
N VAL A 599 21.38 -21.61 -7.67
CA VAL A 599 21.70 -20.86 -6.46
C VAL A 599 23.13 -21.19 -6.01
N LYS A 600 23.97 -20.16 -5.96
CA LYS A 600 25.37 -20.27 -5.52
C LYS A 600 25.54 -19.97 -4.04
N HIS A 601 24.82 -18.92 -3.57
CA HIS A 601 24.82 -18.53 -2.16
C HIS A 601 23.38 -18.29 -1.73
N GLN A 602 23.10 -18.55 -0.45
CA GLN A 602 21.80 -18.28 0.15
C GLN A 602 21.93 -18.10 1.66
N GLY A 603 20.95 -17.47 2.28
CA GLY A 603 20.92 -17.26 3.72
C GLY A 603 19.63 -16.61 4.17
N THR A 604 19.61 -16.13 5.41
CA THR A 604 18.47 -15.44 6.02
C THR A 604 18.88 -14.07 6.55
N LEU A 605 17.94 -13.12 6.50
CA LEU A 605 18.02 -11.78 7.04
C LEU A 605 16.97 -11.61 8.14
N SER A 606 17.17 -10.66 9.05
CA SER A 606 16.07 -10.15 9.86
C SER A 606 15.26 -9.16 9.02
N GLY A 607 14.03 -9.55 8.65
CA GLY A 607 13.20 -8.80 7.71
C GLY A 607 13.54 -9.04 6.24
N TYR A 608 12.99 -8.21 5.36
CA TYR A 608 13.20 -8.24 3.91
C TYR A 608 13.19 -6.81 3.36
N GLY A 609 13.79 -6.59 2.19
CA GLY A 609 13.85 -5.24 1.64
C GLY A 609 14.57 -5.16 0.30
N GLU A 610 15.11 -3.99 -0.03
CA GLU A 610 15.68 -3.69 -1.32
C GLU A 610 17.19 -3.78 -1.36
N LEU A 611 17.69 -4.17 -2.53
CA LEU A 611 19.08 -4.37 -2.86
C LEU A 611 19.66 -3.13 -3.56
N THR A 612 20.86 -2.74 -3.18
CA THR A 612 21.61 -1.70 -3.87
C THR A 612 23.05 -2.14 -4.11
N VAL A 613 23.65 -1.67 -5.20
CA VAL A 613 25.06 -1.91 -5.51
C VAL A 613 25.86 -0.64 -5.30
N HIS A 614 26.87 -0.71 -4.46
CA HIS A 614 27.78 0.41 -4.21
C HIS A 614 29.23 -0.07 -4.14
N ARG A 615 30.14 0.59 -4.86
CA ARG A 615 31.59 0.30 -4.88
C ARG A 615 31.91 -1.18 -5.13
N GLY A 616 31.12 -1.84 -6.03
CA GLY A 616 31.31 -3.25 -6.38
C GLY A 616 30.83 -4.26 -5.32
N ARG A 617 30.07 -3.81 -4.32
CA ARG A 617 29.46 -4.65 -3.29
C ARG A 617 27.94 -4.55 -3.34
N VAL A 618 27.25 -5.55 -2.83
CA VAL A 618 25.80 -5.62 -2.79
C VAL A 618 25.34 -5.41 -1.35
N PHE A 619 24.42 -4.49 -1.15
CA PHE A 619 23.82 -4.17 0.14
C PHE A 619 22.32 -4.42 0.10
N VAL A 620 21.72 -4.67 1.26
CA VAL A 620 20.28 -4.75 1.43
C VAL A 620 19.84 -3.98 2.67
N SER A 621 18.80 -3.16 2.51
CA SER A 621 18.06 -2.58 3.63
C SER A 621 16.81 -3.40 3.88
N THR A 622 16.46 -3.66 5.14
CA THR A 622 15.30 -4.48 5.50
C THR A 622 14.33 -3.75 6.43
N PHE A 623 13.07 -4.18 6.43
CA PHE A 623 12.04 -3.82 7.40
C PHE A 623 11.29 -5.09 7.83
N PHE A 624 10.34 -5.02 8.78
CA PHE A 624 9.73 -6.17 9.45
C PHE A 624 10.73 -7.04 10.20
N GLY A 625 11.63 -6.42 10.91
CA GLY A 625 12.66 -7.06 11.71
C GLY A 625 13.48 -6.06 12.50
N GLY A 626 12.88 -4.87 12.76
CA GLY A 626 13.50 -3.74 13.45
C GLY A 626 14.33 -2.82 12.55
N GLY A 627 14.32 -3.04 11.22
CA GLY A 627 15.08 -2.26 10.24
C GLY A 627 16.58 -2.50 10.35
N ASN A 628 17.16 -3.14 9.34
CA ASN A 628 18.58 -3.50 9.34
C ASN A 628 19.22 -3.20 8.00
N ALA A 629 20.54 -3.07 7.98
CA ALA A 629 21.34 -3.02 6.75
C ALA A 629 22.41 -4.11 6.76
N TYR A 630 22.56 -4.80 5.64
CA TYR A 630 23.54 -5.88 5.46
C TYR A 630 24.36 -5.66 4.18
N GLU A 631 25.58 -6.21 4.17
CA GLU A 631 26.32 -6.51 2.96
C GLU A 631 26.14 -7.98 2.61
N LEU A 632 25.89 -8.28 1.33
CA LEU A 632 25.72 -9.64 0.81
C LEU A 632 26.93 -10.05 -0.03
N SER A 633 27.51 -11.21 0.30
CA SER A 633 28.59 -11.82 -0.46
C SER A 633 28.30 -13.34 -0.62
N ASP A 634 29.11 -14.21 -0.04
CA ASP A 634 28.81 -15.63 0.19
C ASP A 634 27.95 -15.83 1.45
N HIS A 635 27.89 -14.83 2.29
CA HIS A 635 27.03 -14.73 3.49
C HIS A 635 26.51 -13.28 3.64
N ALA A 636 25.62 -13.07 4.61
CA ALA A 636 25.11 -11.74 4.97
C ALA A 636 25.90 -11.22 6.18
N THR A 637 26.53 -10.05 6.03
CA THR A 637 27.20 -9.33 7.12
C THR A 637 26.34 -8.16 7.56
N GLN A 638 25.90 -8.13 8.81
CA GLN A 638 25.10 -7.03 9.36
C GLN A 638 25.97 -5.80 9.60
N LEU A 639 25.54 -4.65 9.05
CA LEU A 639 26.23 -3.35 9.17
C LEU A 639 25.50 -2.38 10.09
N ALA A 640 24.17 -2.47 10.15
CA ALA A 640 23.33 -1.66 11.02
C ALA A 640 22.10 -2.42 11.49
N THR A 641 21.60 -2.08 12.66
CA THR A 641 20.34 -2.58 13.24
C THR A 641 19.58 -1.46 13.92
N GLY A 642 18.27 -1.63 14.08
CA GLY A 642 17.43 -0.66 14.78
C GLY A 642 17.05 0.57 13.97
N LEU A 643 17.09 0.50 12.63
CA LEU A 643 16.66 1.60 11.76
C LEU A 643 15.13 1.84 11.83
N GLY A 644 14.36 0.87 12.33
CA GLY A 644 12.89 0.92 12.42
C GLY A 644 12.20 0.30 11.21
N ASP A 645 10.90 0.00 11.38
CA ASP A 645 10.07 -0.68 10.39
C ASP A 645 9.10 0.26 9.68
N ASP A 646 9.46 1.55 9.58
CA ASP A 646 8.56 2.62 9.13
C ASP A 646 8.61 2.90 7.62
N TRP A 647 9.05 1.97 6.81
CA TRP A 647 8.79 1.98 5.37
C TRP A 647 7.39 1.44 5.05
N TYR A 648 6.77 1.98 4.01
CA TYR A 648 5.50 1.43 3.55
C TYR A 648 5.70 0.10 2.81
N THR A 649 6.63 0.06 1.85
CA THR A 649 6.89 -1.15 1.04
C THR A 649 8.37 -1.44 0.79
N ASN A 650 9.17 -0.42 0.49
CA ASN A 650 10.48 -0.57 -0.14
C ASN A 650 11.56 0.16 0.67
N PRO A 651 12.22 -0.50 1.64
CA PRO A 651 13.31 0.12 2.40
C PRO A 651 14.54 0.30 1.51
N GLN A 652 14.91 1.55 1.23
CA GLN A 652 15.95 1.92 0.30
C GLN A 652 17.19 2.47 0.98
N LEU A 653 18.36 2.19 0.39
CA LEU A 653 19.65 2.80 0.72
C LEU A 653 20.20 3.53 -0.49
N HIS A 654 20.51 4.82 -0.36
CA HIS A 654 21.13 5.60 -1.40
C HIS A 654 22.49 6.13 -0.96
N PHE A 655 23.55 5.47 -1.38
CA PHE A 655 24.92 5.84 -1.03
C PHE A 655 25.35 7.16 -1.69
N GLU A 656 26.04 7.98 -0.94
CA GLU A 656 26.76 9.15 -1.50
C GLU A 656 27.93 8.67 -2.38
N PRO A 657 28.16 9.30 -3.53
CA PRO A 657 29.26 8.90 -4.42
C PRO A 657 30.62 8.93 -3.71
N GLY A 658 31.35 7.83 -3.81
CA GLY A 658 32.70 7.70 -3.23
C GLY A 658 32.77 7.59 -1.71
N SER A 659 31.64 7.51 -1.02
CA SER A 659 31.51 7.43 0.45
C SER A 659 30.82 6.14 0.87
N TRP A 660 30.96 5.73 2.12
CA TRP A 660 30.15 4.70 2.76
C TRP A 660 28.91 5.27 3.45
N LYS A 661 28.69 6.58 3.37
CA LYS A 661 27.50 7.23 3.90
C LYS A 661 26.33 6.97 2.97
N ALA A 662 25.23 6.51 3.53
CA ALA A 662 23.99 6.23 2.82
C ALA A 662 22.84 7.04 3.42
N TRP A 663 21.97 7.53 2.57
CA TRP A 663 20.66 8.04 2.96
C TRP A 663 19.69 6.88 3.13
N ALA A 664 18.96 6.91 4.25
CA ALA A 664 18.03 5.87 4.70
C ALA A 664 16.92 6.51 5.56
N LEU A 665 16.10 5.67 6.19
CA LEU A 665 15.23 6.10 7.29
C LEU A 665 15.78 5.62 8.64
N SER A 666 15.49 6.41 9.68
CA SER A 666 15.52 5.99 11.08
C SER A 666 14.15 6.27 11.68
N GLY A 667 13.33 5.24 11.86
CA GLY A 667 11.91 5.39 12.06
C GLY A 667 11.28 6.10 10.86
N ARG A 668 10.49 7.15 11.10
CA ARG A 668 9.91 8.01 10.04
C ARG A 668 10.78 9.22 9.67
N HIS A 669 11.99 9.30 10.22
CA HIS A 669 12.90 10.41 9.97
C HIS A 669 13.90 10.07 8.87
N LEU A 670 14.18 11.05 8.02
CA LEU A 670 15.29 10.97 7.08
C LEU A 670 16.60 10.91 7.84
N ALA A 671 17.45 9.97 7.49
CA ALA A 671 18.74 9.76 8.14
C ALA A 671 19.87 9.60 7.12
N ARG A 672 21.07 9.99 7.53
CA ARG A 672 22.32 9.69 6.85
C ARG A 672 23.16 8.80 7.77
N ILE A 673 23.48 7.60 7.33
CA ILE A 673 24.17 6.57 8.12
C ILE A 673 25.49 6.18 7.46
N ASP A 674 26.52 5.94 8.27
CA ASP A 674 27.81 5.45 7.81
C ASP A 674 27.83 3.93 7.89
N LEU A 675 27.82 3.27 6.75
CA LEU A 675 27.82 1.81 6.58
C LEU A 675 29.21 1.30 6.14
N ASP A 676 30.30 1.92 6.57
CA ASP A 676 31.65 1.43 6.27
C ASP A 676 31.83 0.00 6.79
N PRO A 677 32.04 -1.00 5.90
CA PRO A 677 32.24 -2.39 6.30
C PRO A 677 33.50 -2.62 7.16
N GLY A 678 34.41 -1.66 7.20
CA GLY A 678 35.59 -1.69 8.06
C GLY A 678 35.31 -1.27 9.50
N CYS A 679 34.09 -0.77 9.78
CA CYS A 679 33.67 -0.33 11.10
C CYS A 679 32.79 -1.38 11.82
N PRO A 680 32.71 -1.37 13.16
CA PRO A 680 31.73 -2.20 13.89
C PRO A 680 30.29 -1.91 13.45
N PRO A 681 29.39 -2.92 13.48
CA PRO A 681 27.98 -2.72 13.19
C PRO A 681 27.35 -1.59 14.05
N LEU A 682 26.48 -0.81 13.43
CA LEU A 682 25.75 0.27 14.10
C LEU A 682 24.52 -0.28 14.82
N THR A 683 24.27 0.24 16.03
CA THR A 683 22.95 0.15 16.67
C THR A 683 22.30 1.52 16.64
N VAL A 684 21.17 1.64 15.95
CA VAL A 684 20.42 2.87 15.78
C VAL A 684 19.19 2.84 16.68
N THR A 685 18.86 3.96 17.31
CA THR A 685 17.60 4.15 18.04
C THR A 685 16.81 5.20 17.29
N PRO A 686 15.67 4.84 16.67
CA PRO A 686 14.86 5.79 15.95
C PRO A 686 14.35 6.90 16.88
N PRO A 687 14.28 8.16 16.41
CA PRO A 687 13.57 9.21 17.13
C PRO A 687 12.11 8.79 17.39
N GLN A 688 11.57 9.20 18.53
CA GLN A 688 10.13 9.02 18.79
C GLN A 688 9.35 9.91 17.81
N SER A 689 8.29 9.35 17.19
CA SER A 689 7.42 10.02 16.21
C SER A 689 6.50 11.05 16.88
#